data_2db97dd44957619276b63c0d9c075f72
#
_entry.id   2db97dd44957619276b63c0d9c075f72
#
_cell.length_a   1.000
_cell.length_b   1.000
_cell.length_c   1.000
_cell.angle_alpha   90.00
_cell.angle_beta   90.00
_cell.angle_gamma   90.00
#
_symmetry.space_group_name_H-M   'P 1'
#
loop_
_entity.id
_entity.type
_entity.pdbx_description
1 polymer ?
#
loop_
_entity_poly.entity_id
_entity_poly.type
_entity_poly.pdbx_seq_one_letter_code
_entity_poly.pdbx_strand_id
1 'polypeptide(L)'
;MKLVVGRKIWPPSRSRGMLPDHHTPATWALPGLYVVGGWVVVFVLLVLLSRPALGDGPEIAAADAQPAFEQVERWVRAGAVPVDRLKAPMTGVFGVQVILRDEGELIGRGSALHQDVADAIDQLGPEVDLNGLLAIATRSALEDAQDKLKRRAINLDLGRPELFELLLQEFYSRALVDVQIGYGLTSVLLPPAAADDAIFGQFAPGYHGLRMTGPLAPEADLLWPSAILARNTSPRSQLRQLLDRQGYNIEDLPLIARQGGPQLQRFQVYHIVRASQFQPARPLVRGNLALNQPLIDSRTLDGLVERIARHLEQKTLPAPQRDERLVRGPYHPSYNKVDPELAEPRQVALMCYAMMLHCERQFARDPNNEKNRQRAELVAQVIRRYADTALPGLEQNNHLTTAFMLMALNHGPVTVDIALRDDLAKAVLAMRHPEGGFRAVAGQDTRLSRATAAVLTAALAGQAIESNNPAYARAAWLGLAELFRVNQDDPKLVDLVWVSTALGRAGDRLAAASDDPDAVAKLAGYRAFLSEQTELLIDQQIKAAPLLGPDDVVGGFLLSPAPAGSPPNPTWQSAMPLAIVALSLQDPGIIEPDRVHGPILALGLGARFINQLLLTRTNGYYLRDLAMADGGVRNTLWDNTLYLDCSSMSLIALTQFQSALDELNRRDRASDE
;
A
#
# COMPACT_ATOMS: atom_id res chain seq x y z
N MET A 1 18.58 -1.89 1.48
CA MET A 1 17.61 -1.77 0.37
C MET A 1 17.85 -0.42 -0.28
N LYS A 2 18.51 -0.37 -1.43
CA LYS A 2 18.65 0.87 -2.21
C LYS A 2 17.24 1.28 -2.57
N LEU A 3 16.79 2.46 -2.12
CA LEU A 3 15.67 3.14 -2.72
C LEU A 3 16.03 3.28 -4.21
N VAL A 4 15.45 2.42 -5.05
CA VAL A 4 15.41 2.65 -6.49
C VAL A 4 14.40 3.77 -6.69
N VAL A 5 14.86 4.99 -6.44
CA VAL A 5 14.21 6.17 -6.99
C VAL A 5 14.43 6.05 -8.48
N GLY A 6 13.38 5.69 -9.20
CA GLY A 6 13.39 5.56 -10.65
C GLY A 6 13.97 6.82 -11.28
N ARG A 7 15.19 6.72 -11.75
CA ARG A 7 15.75 7.68 -12.71
C ARG A 7 14.99 7.51 -14.01
N LYS A 8 14.41 8.60 -14.47
CA LYS A 8 13.73 8.88 -15.75
C LYS A 8 12.19 8.84 -15.70
N ILE A 9 11.61 9.98 -15.41
CA ILE A 9 10.26 10.34 -15.89
C ILE A 9 10.18 11.78 -16.39
N TRP A 10 11.29 12.41 -16.81
CA TRP A 10 11.21 13.68 -17.55
C TRP A 10 12.23 13.69 -18.70
N PRO A 11 11.83 14.10 -19.92
CA PRO A 11 12.77 14.25 -21.02
C PRO A 11 13.73 15.42 -20.78
N PRO A 12 14.98 15.37 -21.27
CA PRO A 12 15.95 16.43 -21.07
C PRO A 12 15.53 17.70 -21.80
N SER A 13 15.57 18.83 -21.10
CA SER A 13 15.45 20.18 -21.65
C SER A 13 16.52 20.41 -22.72
N ARG A 14 16.10 20.75 -23.92
CA ARG A 14 17.00 21.21 -24.99
C ARG A 14 17.57 22.59 -24.63
N SER A 15 18.87 22.68 -24.69
CA SER A 15 19.68 23.88 -24.57
C SER A 15 19.19 25.00 -25.50
N ARG A 16 19.08 26.22 -24.95
CA ARG A 16 18.86 27.47 -25.67
C ARG A 16 20.12 27.89 -26.43
N GLY A 17 19.99 28.06 -27.74
CA GLY A 17 20.89 28.88 -28.55
C GLY A 17 20.37 30.30 -28.60
N MET A 18 21.33 31.22 -28.69
CA MET A 18 21.20 32.68 -28.61
C MET A 18 20.24 33.31 -29.61
N LEU A 19 19.60 34.38 -29.14
CA LEU A 19 18.86 35.40 -29.92
C LEU A 19 19.81 36.29 -30.77
N PRO A 20 19.25 36.93 -31.82
CA PRO A 20 19.34 38.39 -31.86
C PRO A 20 17.99 39.09 -32.06
N ASP A 21 17.96 40.32 -31.51
CA ASP A 21 16.89 41.30 -31.59
C ASP A 21 16.50 41.70 -33.02
N HIS A 22 15.22 41.98 -33.29
CA HIS A 22 14.74 43.15 -34.03
C HIS A 22 13.20 43.34 -33.91
N HIS A 23 12.83 44.60 -33.70
CA HIS A 23 11.49 45.19 -33.61
C HIS A 23 10.65 45.03 -34.90
N THR A 24 9.34 44.77 -34.76
CA THR A 24 8.24 45.63 -35.25
C THR A 24 6.87 44.92 -35.05
N PRO A 25 5.77 45.61 -34.76
CA PRO A 25 4.47 44.99 -34.47
C PRO A 25 3.70 44.79 -35.76
N ALA A 26 3.19 43.57 -35.99
CA ALA A 26 2.22 43.30 -37.02
C ALA A 26 1.06 42.49 -36.42
N THR A 27 -0.10 43.10 -36.43
CA THR A 27 -1.40 42.51 -36.21
C THR A 27 -1.62 41.33 -37.15
N TRP A 28 -1.82 40.12 -36.59
CA TRP A 28 -2.35 38.98 -37.36
C TRP A 28 -3.56 38.40 -36.65
N ALA A 29 -4.69 38.46 -37.39
CA ALA A 29 -5.94 37.84 -37.03
C ALA A 29 -5.80 36.28 -37.03
N LEU A 30 -6.39 35.67 -36.05
CA LEU A 30 -6.49 34.23 -35.89
C LEU A 30 -7.39 33.58 -36.96
N PRO A 31 -6.86 32.62 -37.70
CA PRO A 31 -7.65 31.46 -38.12
C PRO A 31 -6.87 30.18 -37.77
N GLY A 32 -7.01 29.71 -36.58
CA GLY A 32 -6.32 28.47 -36.16
C GLY A 32 -7.09 27.63 -35.13
N LEU A 33 -8.17 28.20 -34.58
CA LEU A 33 -8.86 27.55 -33.44
C LEU A 33 -9.85 26.43 -33.84
N TYR A 34 -10.18 26.27 -35.13
CA TYR A 34 -11.15 25.25 -35.56
C TYR A 34 -10.52 23.89 -35.89
N VAL A 35 -9.22 23.80 -36.15
CA VAL A 35 -8.57 22.53 -36.51
C VAL A 35 -8.20 21.70 -35.27
N VAL A 36 -7.83 22.34 -34.17
CA VAL A 36 -7.46 21.62 -32.91
C VAL A 36 -8.70 21.01 -32.25
N GLY A 37 -9.85 21.70 -32.30
CA GLY A 37 -11.11 21.17 -31.78
C GLY A 37 -11.60 19.90 -32.50
N GLY A 38 -11.41 19.83 -33.82
CA GLY A 38 -11.77 18.66 -34.63
C GLY A 38 -10.97 17.41 -34.29
N TRP A 39 -9.66 17.55 -34.06
CA TRP A 39 -8.79 16.42 -33.71
C TRP A 39 -9.03 15.91 -32.29
N VAL A 40 -9.35 16.78 -31.33
CA VAL A 40 -9.71 16.38 -29.96
C VAL A 40 -11.03 15.61 -29.97
N VAL A 41 -12.04 16.07 -30.72
CA VAL A 41 -13.32 15.34 -30.84
C VAL A 41 -13.14 14.01 -31.58
N VAL A 42 -12.33 13.95 -32.65
CA VAL A 42 -12.01 12.70 -33.35
C VAL A 42 -11.19 11.77 -32.47
N PHE A 43 -10.25 12.28 -31.68
CA PHE A 43 -9.46 11.46 -30.74
C PHE A 43 -10.33 10.94 -29.59
N VAL A 44 -11.21 11.76 -29.04
CA VAL A 44 -12.19 11.35 -28.01
C VAL A 44 -13.20 10.35 -28.60
N LEU A 45 -13.68 10.55 -29.84
CA LEU A 45 -14.55 9.58 -30.52
C LEU A 45 -13.79 8.30 -30.89
N LEU A 46 -12.53 8.36 -31.34
CA LEU A 46 -11.69 7.18 -31.57
C LEU A 46 -11.38 6.44 -30.28
N VAL A 47 -11.13 7.15 -29.16
CA VAL A 47 -10.98 6.54 -27.84
C VAL A 47 -12.30 5.97 -27.33
N LEU A 48 -13.44 6.58 -27.64
CA LEU A 48 -14.77 6.06 -27.33
C LEU A 48 -15.20 4.91 -28.25
N LEU A 49 -14.75 4.91 -29.52
CA LEU A 49 -15.02 3.84 -30.49
C LEU A 49 -13.99 2.72 -30.46
N SER A 50 -12.77 2.98 -30.01
CA SER A 50 -11.76 1.98 -29.70
C SER A 50 -11.87 1.42 -28.27
N ARG A 51 -12.98 1.72 -27.57
CA ARG A 51 -13.32 0.84 -26.46
C ARG A 51 -13.42 -0.56 -27.06
N PRO A 52 -12.46 -1.47 -26.77
CA PRO A 52 -12.77 -2.88 -26.92
C PRO A 52 -14.09 -2.98 -26.15
N ALA A 53 -15.12 -3.56 -26.75
CA ALA A 53 -16.26 -4.02 -26.01
C ALA A 53 -15.65 -4.85 -24.87
N LEU A 54 -15.39 -4.19 -23.72
CA LEU A 54 -15.16 -4.86 -22.47
C LEU A 54 -16.40 -5.69 -22.36
N GLY A 55 -16.25 -6.98 -22.69
CA GLY A 55 -17.34 -7.90 -22.57
C GLY A 55 -17.81 -7.76 -21.13
N ASP A 56 -18.89 -7.00 -20.98
CA ASP A 56 -19.75 -7.11 -19.83
C ASP A 56 -20.29 -8.54 -19.86
N GLY A 57 -19.37 -9.48 -19.59
CA GLY A 57 -19.76 -10.80 -19.18
C GLY A 57 -20.69 -10.58 -17.99
N PRO A 58 -21.78 -11.27 -17.88
CA PRO A 58 -22.75 -11.04 -16.82
C PRO A 58 -21.99 -11.04 -15.49
N GLU A 59 -22.01 -9.88 -14.83
CA GLU A 59 -21.47 -9.76 -13.47
C GLU A 59 -22.23 -10.78 -12.63
N ILE A 60 -21.50 -11.74 -12.06
CA ILE A 60 -22.12 -12.72 -11.19
C ILE A 60 -22.69 -11.96 -10.01
N ALA A 61 -24.01 -11.93 -9.90
CA ALA A 61 -24.66 -11.23 -8.80
C ALA A 61 -24.29 -11.92 -7.48
N ALA A 62 -24.04 -11.12 -6.44
CA ALA A 62 -23.77 -11.65 -5.10
C ALA A 62 -24.85 -12.64 -4.63
N ALA A 63 -26.10 -12.46 -5.09
CA ALA A 63 -27.23 -13.32 -4.84
C ALA A 63 -27.07 -14.74 -5.40
N ASP A 64 -26.32 -14.91 -6.50
CA ASP A 64 -26.12 -16.23 -7.12
C ASP A 64 -24.87 -16.94 -6.58
N ALA A 65 -23.86 -16.19 -6.21
CA ALA A 65 -22.59 -16.73 -5.73
C ALA A 65 -22.68 -17.25 -4.27
N GLN A 66 -23.52 -16.66 -3.44
CA GLN A 66 -23.71 -17.08 -2.05
C GLN A 66 -24.27 -18.51 -1.96
N PRO A 67 -25.35 -18.90 -2.67
CA PRO A 67 -25.83 -20.29 -2.69
C PRO A 67 -24.80 -21.29 -3.21
N ALA A 68 -23.98 -20.89 -4.20
CA ALA A 68 -22.88 -21.72 -4.72
C ALA A 68 -21.84 -22.01 -3.63
N PHE A 69 -21.44 -20.99 -2.87
CA PHE A 69 -20.53 -21.15 -1.75
C PHE A 69 -21.12 -22.08 -0.66
N GLU A 70 -22.37 -21.86 -0.24
CA GLU A 70 -23.04 -22.67 0.77
C GLU A 70 -23.17 -24.14 0.36
N GLN A 71 -23.32 -24.39 -0.94
CA GLN A 71 -23.35 -25.74 -1.49
C GLN A 71 -21.99 -26.42 -1.35
N VAL A 72 -20.90 -25.75 -1.77
CA VAL A 72 -19.54 -26.27 -1.61
C VAL A 72 -19.23 -26.54 -0.13
N GLU A 73 -19.58 -25.60 0.75
CA GLU A 73 -19.34 -25.77 2.17
C GLU A 73 -20.07 -27.01 2.74
N ARG A 74 -21.33 -27.24 2.37
CA ARG A 74 -22.04 -28.45 2.79
C ARG A 74 -21.33 -29.73 2.32
N TRP A 75 -20.85 -29.76 1.08
CA TRP A 75 -20.10 -30.91 0.57
C TRP A 75 -18.78 -31.13 1.32
N VAL A 76 -18.05 -30.06 1.61
CA VAL A 76 -16.82 -30.14 2.40
C VAL A 76 -17.10 -30.65 3.81
N ARG A 77 -18.15 -30.14 4.48
CA ARG A 77 -18.55 -30.62 5.82
C ARG A 77 -18.95 -32.09 5.82
N ALA A 78 -19.56 -32.58 4.75
CA ALA A 78 -19.89 -33.97 4.57
C ALA A 78 -18.70 -34.85 4.16
N GLY A 79 -17.57 -34.26 3.77
CA GLY A 79 -16.42 -34.99 3.24
C GLY A 79 -16.69 -35.71 1.92
N ALA A 80 -17.80 -35.38 1.24
CA ALA A 80 -18.24 -36.05 0.02
C ALA A 80 -19.08 -35.10 -0.84
N VAL A 81 -18.95 -35.27 -2.17
CA VAL A 81 -19.77 -34.57 -3.16
C VAL A 81 -20.84 -35.54 -3.67
N PRO A 82 -22.14 -35.34 -3.31
CA PRO A 82 -23.23 -36.20 -3.81
C PRO A 82 -23.32 -36.08 -5.34
N VAL A 83 -23.83 -37.15 -5.94
CA VAL A 83 -24.05 -37.23 -7.40
C VAL A 83 -25.25 -36.38 -7.84
N ASP A 84 -26.13 -35.99 -6.89
CA ASP A 84 -27.36 -35.27 -7.18
C ASP A 84 -27.10 -33.84 -7.64
N ARG A 85 -27.71 -33.51 -8.76
CA ARG A 85 -27.51 -32.24 -9.50
C ARG A 85 -28.41 -31.16 -8.95
N LEU A 86 -27.83 -30.08 -8.45
CA LEU A 86 -28.55 -28.81 -8.31
C LEU A 86 -28.49 -28.06 -9.66
N LYS A 87 -29.64 -27.61 -10.13
CA LYS A 87 -29.73 -26.78 -11.34
C LYS A 87 -29.67 -25.33 -10.95
N ALA A 88 -28.53 -24.69 -11.11
CA ALA A 88 -28.40 -23.23 -11.11
C ALA A 88 -27.67 -22.81 -12.39
N PRO A 89 -28.37 -22.33 -13.40
CA PRO A 89 -27.74 -21.84 -14.61
C PRO A 89 -26.99 -20.55 -14.31
N MET A 90 -25.68 -20.53 -14.50
CA MET A 90 -24.89 -19.30 -14.57
C MET A 90 -24.24 -19.22 -15.95
N THR A 91 -24.61 -18.21 -16.70
CA THR A 91 -24.01 -17.95 -18.02
C THR A 91 -22.71 -17.17 -17.85
N GLY A 92 -21.70 -17.48 -18.66
CA GLY A 92 -20.43 -16.74 -18.68
C GLY A 92 -19.37 -17.20 -17.69
N VAL A 93 -19.63 -18.21 -16.87
CA VAL A 93 -18.62 -18.86 -16.03
C VAL A 93 -17.80 -19.81 -16.92
N PHE A 94 -16.47 -19.69 -16.84
CA PHE A 94 -15.58 -20.59 -17.56
C PHE A 94 -14.82 -21.54 -16.64
N GLY A 95 -14.81 -21.30 -15.34
CA GLY A 95 -14.11 -22.15 -14.39
C GLY A 95 -14.39 -21.82 -12.94
N VAL A 96 -14.09 -22.79 -12.07
CA VAL A 96 -14.24 -22.69 -10.61
C VAL A 96 -12.96 -23.20 -9.95
N GLN A 97 -12.56 -22.59 -8.85
CA GLN A 97 -11.54 -23.10 -7.93
C GLN A 97 -12.10 -23.19 -6.52
N VAL A 98 -11.84 -24.30 -5.84
CA VAL A 98 -12.13 -24.53 -4.42
C VAL A 98 -10.81 -24.74 -3.69
N ILE A 99 -10.62 -24.02 -2.58
CA ILE A 99 -9.44 -24.12 -1.74
C ILE A 99 -9.89 -24.45 -0.31
N LEU A 100 -9.25 -25.43 0.29
CA LEU A 100 -9.46 -25.84 1.68
C LEU A 100 -8.24 -25.49 2.50
N ARG A 101 -8.45 -24.76 3.59
CA ARG A 101 -7.36 -24.33 4.49
C ARG A 101 -7.61 -24.80 5.91
N ASP A 102 -6.50 -25.04 6.62
CA ASP A 102 -6.50 -25.27 8.05
C ASP A 102 -5.46 -24.31 8.68
N GLU A 103 -5.90 -23.43 9.58
CA GLU A 103 -5.04 -22.43 10.22
C GLU A 103 -4.15 -21.65 9.22
N GLY A 104 -4.73 -21.20 8.11
CA GLY A 104 -4.03 -20.48 7.04
C GLY A 104 -3.22 -21.36 6.07
N GLU A 105 -2.97 -22.61 6.41
CA GLU A 105 -2.26 -23.53 5.53
C GLU A 105 -3.20 -24.11 4.46
N LEU A 106 -2.72 -24.18 3.23
CA LEU A 106 -3.42 -24.79 2.12
C LEU A 106 -3.34 -26.32 2.23
N ILE A 107 -4.46 -26.96 2.56
CA ILE A 107 -4.58 -28.42 2.72
C ILE A 107 -5.14 -29.06 1.45
N GLY A 108 -6.17 -28.49 0.84
CA GLY A 108 -6.76 -29.00 -0.39
C GLY A 108 -6.99 -27.93 -1.43
N ARG A 109 -6.82 -28.28 -2.70
CA ARG A 109 -7.09 -27.41 -3.83
C ARG A 109 -7.62 -28.21 -5.01
N GLY A 110 -8.74 -27.76 -5.57
CA GLY A 110 -9.30 -28.31 -6.80
C GLY A 110 -9.76 -27.20 -7.71
N SER A 111 -9.69 -27.43 -9.01
CA SER A 111 -10.21 -26.51 -10.02
C SER A 111 -10.92 -27.31 -11.11
N ALA A 112 -11.92 -26.71 -11.73
CA ALA A 112 -12.63 -27.25 -12.87
C ALA A 112 -12.83 -26.15 -13.90
N LEU A 113 -12.66 -26.49 -15.17
CA LEU A 113 -12.87 -25.61 -16.31
C LEU A 113 -14.05 -26.09 -17.13
N HIS A 114 -14.68 -25.21 -17.87
CA HIS A 114 -15.74 -25.54 -18.79
C HIS A 114 -15.33 -26.64 -19.80
N GLN A 115 -14.06 -26.68 -20.19
CA GLN A 115 -13.48 -27.66 -21.10
C GLN A 115 -13.40 -29.06 -20.44
N ASP A 116 -13.02 -29.14 -19.17
CA ASP A 116 -12.97 -30.41 -18.40
C ASP A 116 -14.35 -31.06 -18.31
N VAL A 117 -15.40 -30.22 -18.29
CA VAL A 117 -16.79 -30.68 -18.27
C VAL A 117 -17.26 -31.06 -19.66
N ALA A 118 -16.76 -30.39 -20.74
CA ALA A 118 -17.08 -30.75 -22.09
C ALA A 118 -16.62 -32.19 -22.42
N ASP A 119 -15.44 -32.59 -21.97
CA ASP A 119 -14.94 -33.97 -22.11
C ASP A 119 -15.76 -34.98 -21.27
N ALA A 120 -16.42 -34.51 -20.18
CA ALA A 120 -17.34 -35.31 -19.39
C ALA A 120 -18.80 -35.27 -19.89
N ILE A 121 -19.14 -34.35 -20.81
CA ILE A 121 -20.50 -34.12 -21.36
C ILE A 121 -21.02 -35.30 -22.15
N ASP A 122 -20.18 -36.07 -22.81
CA ASP A 122 -20.59 -37.34 -23.48
C ASP A 122 -21.28 -38.29 -22.48
N GLN A 123 -21.10 -38.07 -21.16
CA GLN A 123 -21.76 -38.80 -20.10
C GLN A 123 -22.87 -37.98 -19.35
N LEU A 124 -22.93 -36.65 -19.51
CA LEU A 124 -23.71 -35.76 -18.63
C LEU A 124 -24.78 -34.88 -19.33
N GLY A 125 -24.79 -34.78 -20.67
CA GLY A 125 -25.72 -33.94 -21.45
C GLY A 125 -25.26 -32.50 -21.69
N PRO A 126 -25.93 -31.72 -22.56
CA PRO A 126 -25.37 -30.54 -23.27
C PRO A 126 -25.33 -29.23 -22.44
N GLU A 127 -25.79 -29.19 -21.22
CA GLU A 127 -25.75 -27.97 -20.37
C GLU A 127 -24.76 -28.13 -19.23
N VAL A 128 -23.60 -27.49 -19.36
CA VAL A 128 -22.65 -27.33 -18.27
C VAL A 128 -23.18 -26.27 -17.34
N ASP A 129 -23.76 -26.68 -16.25
CA ASP A 129 -24.15 -25.79 -15.20
C ASP A 129 -22.98 -25.53 -14.21
N LEU A 130 -23.05 -24.41 -13.49
CA LEU A 130 -22.08 -24.08 -12.45
C LEU A 130 -21.92 -25.23 -11.44
N ASN A 131 -22.98 -25.98 -11.15
CA ASN A 131 -22.95 -27.09 -10.19
C ASN A 131 -22.02 -28.22 -10.61
N GLY A 132 -21.95 -28.51 -11.90
CA GLY A 132 -20.98 -29.48 -12.42
C GLY A 132 -19.54 -29.05 -12.15
N LEU A 133 -19.21 -27.77 -12.43
CA LEU A 133 -17.90 -27.19 -12.15
C LEU A 133 -17.58 -27.20 -10.65
N LEU A 134 -18.53 -26.77 -9.82
CA LEU A 134 -18.38 -26.78 -8.35
C LEU A 134 -18.15 -28.19 -7.82
N ALA A 135 -18.90 -29.19 -8.33
CA ALA A 135 -18.79 -30.58 -7.89
C ALA A 135 -17.41 -31.18 -8.24
N ILE A 136 -16.91 -30.95 -9.46
CA ILE A 136 -15.58 -31.43 -9.90
C ILE A 136 -14.48 -30.74 -9.08
N ALA A 137 -14.53 -29.41 -8.96
CA ALA A 137 -13.54 -28.66 -8.19
C ALA A 137 -13.53 -29.07 -6.71
N THR A 138 -14.70 -29.27 -6.10
CA THR A 138 -14.81 -29.68 -4.69
C THR A 138 -14.27 -31.10 -4.48
N ARG A 139 -14.62 -32.05 -5.35
CA ARG A 139 -14.09 -33.41 -5.29
C ARG A 139 -12.59 -33.43 -5.36
N SER A 140 -12.01 -32.75 -6.35
CA SER A 140 -10.55 -32.63 -6.51
C SER A 140 -9.88 -31.97 -5.29
N ALA A 141 -10.53 -30.96 -4.67
CA ALA A 141 -10.02 -30.33 -3.46
C ALA A 141 -10.05 -31.28 -2.23
N LEU A 142 -11.09 -32.11 -2.11
CA LEU A 142 -11.18 -33.12 -1.06
C LEU A 142 -10.14 -34.23 -1.25
N GLU A 143 -9.93 -34.70 -2.47
CA GLU A 143 -8.89 -35.69 -2.82
C GLU A 143 -7.49 -35.17 -2.51
N ASP A 144 -7.15 -33.94 -2.94
CA ASP A 144 -5.85 -33.30 -2.62
C ASP A 144 -5.68 -33.14 -1.09
N ALA A 145 -6.74 -32.79 -0.37
CA ALA A 145 -6.71 -32.70 1.08
C ALA A 145 -6.47 -34.06 1.75
N GLN A 146 -7.17 -35.10 1.31
CA GLN A 146 -6.97 -36.46 1.81
C GLN A 146 -5.54 -36.93 1.62
N ASP A 147 -4.98 -36.73 0.43
CA ASP A 147 -3.61 -37.13 0.10
C ASP A 147 -2.56 -36.39 0.94
N LYS A 148 -2.76 -35.10 1.20
CA LYS A 148 -1.85 -34.35 2.06
C LYS A 148 -1.96 -34.74 3.53
N LEU A 149 -3.17 -34.92 4.03
CA LEU A 149 -3.41 -35.34 5.40
C LEU A 149 -2.90 -36.78 5.63
N LYS A 150 -3.06 -37.68 4.65
CA LYS A 150 -2.49 -39.02 4.70
C LYS A 150 -0.98 -39.02 4.82
N ARG A 151 -0.30 -38.20 4.01
CA ARG A 151 1.17 -38.01 4.12
C ARG A 151 1.59 -37.47 5.47
N ARG A 152 0.81 -36.54 6.06
CA ARG A 152 1.06 -36.04 7.43
C ARG A 152 0.85 -37.11 8.49
N ALA A 153 -0.26 -37.88 8.40
CA ALA A 153 -0.56 -38.95 9.34
C ALA A 153 0.56 -40.00 9.37
N ILE A 154 1.13 -40.37 8.21
CA ILE A 154 2.27 -41.28 8.11
C ILE A 154 3.49 -40.69 8.83
N ASN A 155 3.80 -39.41 8.62
CA ASN A 155 4.93 -38.74 9.26
C ASN A 155 4.78 -38.60 10.79
N LEU A 156 3.56 -38.65 11.30
CA LEU A 156 3.23 -38.55 12.74
C LEU A 156 3.01 -39.91 13.39
N ASP A 157 3.27 -41.00 12.68
CA ASP A 157 3.03 -42.39 13.13
C ASP A 157 1.53 -42.69 13.49
N LEU A 158 0.62 -41.93 12.86
CA LEU A 158 -0.82 -42.07 12.99
C LEU A 158 -1.41 -43.05 11.95
N GLY A 159 -0.64 -44.05 11.54
CA GLY A 159 -0.98 -44.97 10.42
C GLY A 159 -2.17 -45.92 10.68
N ARG A 160 -2.89 -45.77 11.77
CA ARG A 160 -4.14 -46.54 12.00
C ARG A 160 -5.29 -45.94 11.22
N PRO A 161 -6.04 -46.72 10.41
CA PRO A 161 -7.13 -46.21 9.59
C PRO A 161 -8.16 -45.39 10.37
N GLU A 162 -8.52 -45.84 11.58
CA GLU A 162 -9.52 -45.19 12.42
C GLU A 162 -9.07 -43.79 12.88
N LEU A 163 -7.78 -43.61 13.18
CA LEU A 163 -7.22 -42.32 13.58
C LEU A 163 -7.17 -41.36 12.38
N PHE A 164 -6.91 -41.89 11.20
CA PHE A 164 -6.92 -41.06 9.98
C PHE A 164 -8.35 -40.58 9.65
N GLU A 165 -9.36 -41.44 9.76
CA GLU A 165 -10.74 -41.04 9.56
C GLU A 165 -11.21 -39.97 10.57
N LEU A 166 -10.80 -40.07 11.82
CA LEU A 166 -11.06 -39.04 12.83
C LEU A 166 -10.36 -37.71 12.46
N LEU A 167 -9.12 -37.75 12.00
CA LEU A 167 -8.39 -36.57 11.54
C LEU A 167 -9.09 -35.91 10.35
N LEU A 168 -9.58 -36.68 9.39
CA LEU A 168 -10.35 -36.19 8.24
C LEU A 168 -11.65 -35.53 8.68
N GLN A 169 -12.42 -36.16 9.55
CA GLN A 169 -13.68 -35.61 10.07
C GLN A 169 -13.44 -34.31 10.84
N GLU A 170 -12.41 -34.26 11.67
CA GLU A 170 -12.02 -33.05 12.38
C GLU A 170 -11.64 -31.94 11.39
N PHE A 171 -10.79 -32.24 10.39
CA PHE A 171 -10.44 -31.29 9.35
C PHE A 171 -11.68 -30.78 8.61
N TYR A 172 -12.54 -31.64 8.09
CA TYR A 172 -13.75 -31.23 7.37
C TYR A 172 -14.67 -30.35 8.22
N SER A 173 -14.77 -30.62 9.52
CA SER A 173 -15.58 -29.81 10.43
C SER A 173 -15.10 -28.38 10.60
N ARG A 174 -13.78 -28.14 10.53
CA ARG A 174 -13.16 -26.84 10.79
C ARG A 174 -12.53 -26.18 9.56
N ALA A 175 -12.40 -26.90 8.44
CA ALA A 175 -11.77 -26.38 7.23
C ALA A 175 -12.37 -25.05 6.80
N LEU A 176 -11.52 -24.07 6.54
CA LEU A 176 -11.92 -22.84 5.91
C LEU A 176 -12.07 -23.07 4.41
N VAL A 177 -13.25 -22.75 3.90
CA VAL A 177 -13.61 -22.91 2.48
C VAL A 177 -13.45 -21.57 1.77
N ASP A 178 -12.77 -21.59 0.63
CA ASP A 178 -12.48 -20.45 -0.25
C ASP A 178 -12.93 -20.86 -1.66
N VAL A 179 -13.89 -20.15 -2.24
CA VAL A 179 -14.46 -20.44 -3.55
C VAL A 179 -14.22 -19.27 -4.49
N GLN A 180 -13.68 -19.56 -5.65
CA GLN A 180 -13.44 -18.60 -6.72
C GLN A 180 -14.17 -19.05 -7.97
N ILE A 181 -15.02 -18.16 -8.50
CA ILE A 181 -15.80 -18.39 -9.72
C ILE A 181 -15.26 -17.44 -10.80
N GLY A 182 -14.67 -18.00 -11.86
CA GLY A 182 -14.01 -17.26 -12.94
C GLY A 182 -14.98 -16.90 -14.07
N TYR A 183 -14.95 -15.63 -14.50
CA TYR A 183 -15.79 -15.08 -15.58
C TYR A 183 -15.07 -13.98 -16.35
N GLY A 184 -15.65 -13.52 -17.47
CA GLY A 184 -15.17 -12.34 -18.20
C GLY A 184 -13.79 -12.49 -18.82
N LEU A 185 -13.56 -13.57 -19.59
CA LEU A 185 -12.32 -13.78 -20.33
C LEU A 185 -12.07 -12.65 -21.32
N THR A 186 -10.92 -11.99 -21.23
CA THR A 186 -10.50 -10.91 -22.13
C THR A 186 -9.06 -11.12 -22.57
N SER A 187 -8.78 -11.00 -23.88
CA SER A 187 -7.43 -11.15 -24.41
C SER A 187 -6.50 -10.05 -23.88
N VAL A 188 -5.30 -10.42 -23.47
CA VAL A 188 -4.21 -9.50 -23.14
C VAL A 188 -3.46 -9.17 -24.44
N LEU A 189 -3.40 -7.87 -24.76
CA LEU A 189 -2.70 -7.41 -25.95
C LEU A 189 -1.20 -7.47 -25.72
N LEU A 190 -0.50 -8.20 -26.56
CA LEU A 190 0.96 -8.29 -26.54
C LEU A 190 1.53 -7.29 -27.55
N PRO A 191 2.09 -6.14 -27.11
CA PRO A 191 2.62 -5.15 -28.05
C PRO A 191 3.84 -5.70 -28.79
N PRO A 192 4.06 -5.28 -30.07
CA PRO A 192 5.16 -5.75 -30.91
C PRO A 192 6.56 -5.44 -30.36
N ALA A 193 6.69 -4.39 -29.56
CA ALA A 193 7.90 -4.05 -28.82
C ALA A 193 7.56 -4.20 -27.34
N ALA A 194 8.09 -5.22 -26.69
CA ALA A 194 7.79 -5.48 -25.29
C ALA A 194 8.34 -4.39 -24.38
N ALA A 195 7.56 -3.36 -24.15
CA ALA A 195 7.64 -2.66 -22.89
C ALA A 195 6.92 -3.56 -21.87
N ASP A 196 7.65 -4.19 -20.97
CA ASP A 196 7.11 -5.00 -19.88
C ASP A 196 5.90 -4.31 -19.21
N ASP A 197 6.00 -3.00 -19.01
CA ASP A 197 4.95 -2.17 -18.42
C ASP A 197 3.62 -2.18 -19.20
N ALA A 198 3.66 -2.33 -20.52
CA ALA A 198 2.45 -2.38 -21.35
C ALA A 198 1.66 -3.68 -21.19
N ILE A 199 2.34 -4.79 -20.90
CA ILE A 199 1.70 -6.08 -20.61
C ILE A 199 1.17 -6.11 -19.21
N PHE A 200 2.02 -5.76 -18.23
CA PHE A 200 1.66 -5.81 -16.82
C PHE A 200 0.64 -4.72 -16.43
N GLY A 201 0.56 -3.64 -17.21
CA GLY A 201 -0.46 -2.63 -17.07
C GLY A 201 -1.88 -3.06 -17.45
N GLN A 202 -2.05 -4.21 -18.12
CA GLN A 202 -3.38 -4.66 -18.55
C GLN A 202 -4.12 -5.51 -17.51
N PHE A 203 -3.49 -5.88 -16.40
CA PHE A 203 -4.17 -6.63 -15.33
C PHE A 203 -3.81 -6.13 -13.94
N ALA A 204 -4.78 -6.21 -13.04
CA ALA A 204 -4.61 -5.87 -11.63
C ALA A 204 -4.26 -7.14 -10.84
N PRO A 205 -3.04 -7.25 -10.27
CA PRO A 205 -2.64 -8.44 -9.51
C PRO A 205 -3.57 -8.70 -8.33
N GLY A 206 -3.91 -9.96 -8.10
CA GLY A 206 -4.82 -10.37 -7.03
C GLY A 206 -6.31 -10.09 -7.28
N TYR A 207 -6.64 -9.37 -8.35
CA TYR A 207 -8.01 -9.14 -8.82
C TYR A 207 -8.30 -9.91 -10.12
N HIS A 208 -7.42 -9.78 -11.10
CA HIS A 208 -7.50 -10.58 -12.33
C HIS A 208 -6.70 -11.88 -12.15
N GLY A 209 -7.25 -12.97 -12.68
CA GLY A 209 -6.48 -14.17 -12.98
C GLY A 209 -5.93 -14.12 -14.41
N LEU A 210 -5.02 -15.04 -14.73
CA LEU A 210 -4.45 -15.20 -16.05
C LEU A 210 -4.73 -16.61 -16.55
N ARG A 211 -5.10 -16.72 -17.82
CA ARG A 211 -5.23 -17.97 -18.58
C ARG A 211 -4.28 -17.93 -19.76
N MET A 212 -3.53 -19.00 -19.94
CA MET A 212 -2.70 -19.18 -21.11
C MET A 212 -3.10 -20.45 -21.83
N THR A 213 -3.29 -20.35 -23.15
CA THR A 213 -3.51 -21.48 -24.05
C THR A 213 -2.46 -21.44 -25.13
N GLY A 214 -1.89 -22.57 -25.51
CA GLY A 214 -0.85 -22.64 -26.52
C GLY A 214 -0.87 -23.96 -27.27
N PRO A 215 -0.20 -23.98 -28.45
CA PRO A 215 -0.16 -25.18 -29.26
C PRO A 215 0.63 -26.35 -28.64
N LEU A 216 1.51 -26.05 -27.66
CA LEU A 216 2.35 -27.05 -26.98
C LEU A 216 1.69 -27.65 -25.74
N ALA A 217 0.68 -26.99 -25.18
CA ALA A 217 -0.11 -27.52 -24.10
C ALA A 217 -1.59 -27.21 -24.39
N PRO A 218 -2.35 -28.21 -24.83
CA PRO A 218 -3.79 -28.05 -25.10
C PRO A 218 -4.57 -27.74 -23.80
N GLU A 219 -4.08 -28.16 -22.64
CA GLU A 219 -4.65 -27.81 -21.36
C GLU A 219 -4.30 -26.37 -21.00
N ALA A 220 -5.32 -25.59 -20.66
CA ALA A 220 -5.13 -24.21 -20.29
C ALA A 220 -4.42 -24.07 -18.94
N ASP A 221 -3.26 -23.42 -18.91
CA ASP A 221 -2.62 -23.02 -17.68
C ASP A 221 -3.34 -21.82 -17.04
N LEU A 222 -3.74 -21.97 -15.78
CA LEU A 222 -4.46 -20.96 -15.03
C LEU A 222 -3.65 -20.45 -13.84
N LEU A 223 -3.70 -19.16 -13.66
CA LEU A 223 -3.22 -18.48 -12.44
C LEU A 223 -4.38 -17.73 -11.79
N TRP A 224 -4.91 -18.28 -10.74
CA TRP A 224 -6.00 -17.69 -9.96
C TRP A 224 -5.53 -16.52 -9.09
N PRO A 225 -6.37 -15.47 -8.88
CA PRO A 225 -5.99 -14.31 -8.08
C PRO A 225 -5.53 -14.63 -6.66
N SER A 226 -6.17 -15.59 -5.98
CA SER A 226 -5.78 -16.01 -4.64
C SER A 226 -4.38 -16.63 -4.58
N ALA A 227 -3.94 -17.28 -5.65
CA ALA A 227 -2.58 -17.83 -5.73
C ALA A 227 -1.53 -16.70 -5.81
N ILE A 228 -1.88 -15.60 -6.45
CA ILE A 228 -1.06 -14.38 -6.53
C ILE A 228 -0.83 -13.81 -5.13
N LEU A 229 -1.92 -13.61 -4.38
CA LEU A 229 -1.89 -13.08 -3.00
C LEU A 229 -1.14 -14.02 -2.05
N ALA A 230 -1.46 -15.32 -2.10
CA ALA A 230 -0.88 -16.29 -1.19
C ALA A 230 0.63 -16.52 -1.41
N ARG A 231 1.10 -16.43 -2.65
CA ARG A 231 2.53 -16.59 -3.00
C ARG A 231 3.32 -15.30 -2.91
N ASN A 232 2.66 -14.16 -2.86
CA ASN A 232 3.29 -12.83 -2.85
C ASN A 232 4.31 -12.65 -3.99
N THR A 233 3.96 -13.12 -5.18
CA THR A 233 4.82 -13.07 -6.36
C THR A 233 4.46 -11.89 -7.26
N SER A 234 5.48 -11.23 -7.82
CA SER A 234 5.24 -10.12 -8.75
C SER A 234 4.51 -10.58 -10.02
N PRO A 235 3.73 -9.71 -10.68
CA PRO A 235 3.07 -10.03 -11.94
C PRO A 235 4.02 -10.61 -13.00
N ARG A 236 5.22 -10.04 -13.11
CA ARG A 236 6.26 -10.52 -14.03
C ARG A 236 6.72 -11.95 -13.70
N SER A 237 6.95 -12.25 -12.41
CA SER A 237 7.34 -13.61 -12.01
C SER A 237 6.24 -14.63 -12.27
N GLN A 238 4.99 -14.23 -12.14
CA GLN A 238 3.84 -15.10 -12.38
C GLN A 238 3.67 -15.41 -13.87
N LEU A 239 3.78 -14.39 -14.72
CA LEU A 239 3.73 -14.56 -16.16
C LEU A 239 4.91 -15.43 -16.63
N ARG A 240 6.12 -15.20 -16.09
CA ARG A 240 7.28 -16.06 -16.34
C ARG A 240 6.98 -17.51 -15.99
N GLN A 241 6.41 -17.79 -14.82
CA GLN A 241 6.06 -19.16 -14.42
C GLN A 241 5.02 -19.82 -15.34
N LEU A 242 4.06 -19.06 -15.87
CA LEU A 242 3.11 -19.56 -16.86
C LEU A 242 3.82 -19.92 -18.16
N LEU A 243 4.68 -19.04 -18.66
CA LEU A 243 5.42 -19.23 -19.90
C LEU A 243 6.41 -20.40 -19.81
N ASP A 244 7.17 -20.47 -18.70
CA ASP A 244 8.15 -21.55 -18.45
C ASP A 244 7.47 -22.93 -18.47
N ARG A 245 6.25 -23.04 -17.91
CA ARG A 245 5.47 -24.29 -17.97
C ARG A 245 5.08 -24.70 -19.39
N GLN A 246 4.89 -23.70 -20.25
CA GLN A 246 4.56 -23.89 -21.67
C GLN A 246 5.81 -23.99 -22.57
N GLY A 247 7.01 -23.96 -21.98
CA GLY A 247 8.28 -24.03 -22.69
C GLY A 247 8.67 -22.73 -23.40
N TYR A 248 8.11 -21.58 -22.99
CA TYR A 248 8.43 -20.28 -23.55
C TYR A 248 9.19 -19.41 -22.56
N ASN A 249 10.04 -18.52 -23.06
CA ASN A 249 10.71 -17.50 -22.25
C ASN A 249 9.94 -16.17 -22.31
N ILE A 250 9.92 -15.41 -21.23
CA ILE A 250 9.24 -14.11 -21.16
C ILE A 250 9.85 -13.09 -22.14
N GLU A 251 11.14 -13.17 -22.40
CA GLU A 251 11.85 -12.32 -23.34
C GLU A 251 11.41 -12.57 -24.81
N ASP A 252 10.87 -13.75 -25.10
CA ASP A 252 10.41 -14.14 -26.43
C ASP A 252 8.94 -13.76 -26.69
N LEU A 253 8.21 -13.26 -25.69
CA LEU A 253 6.79 -12.91 -25.79
C LEU A 253 6.43 -12.09 -27.04
N PRO A 254 7.17 -11.04 -27.44
CA PRO A 254 6.84 -10.26 -28.63
C PRO A 254 6.99 -11.05 -29.94
N LEU A 255 7.96 -11.97 -29.97
CA LEU A 255 8.18 -12.84 -31.12
C LEU A 255 7.08 -13.91 -31.23
N ILE A 256 6.77 -14.53 -30.10
CA ILE A 256 5.77 -15.57 -29.93
C ILE A 256 4.38 -15.05 -30.33
N ALA A 257 4.01 -13.84 -29.91
CA ALA A 257 2.75 -13.22 -30.27
C ALA A 257 2.58 -13.03 -31.78
N ARG A 258 3.67 -12.72 -32.50
CA ARG A 258 3.65 -12.54 -33.96
C ARG A 258 3.54 -13.86 -34.75
N GLN A 259 3.97 -14.96 -34.15
CA GLN A 259 4.04 -16.29 -34.82
C GLN A 259 2.83 -17.18 -34.54
N GLY A 260 1.74 -16.62 -33.97
CA GLY A 260 0.57 -17.41 -33.60
C GLY A 260 0.81 -18.31 -32.38
N GLY A 261 1.70 -17.87 -31.48
CA GLY A 261 2.04 -18.55 -30.22
C GLY A 261 0.91 -18.54 -29.18
N PRO A 262 1.24 -18.78 -27.92
CA PRO A 262 0.26 -18.89 -26.86
C PRO A 262 -0.60 -17.62 -26.73
N GLN A 263 -1.90 -17.81 -26.53
CA GLN A 263 -2.83 -16.73 -26.25
C GLN A 263 -2.88 -16.50 -24.76
N LEU A 264 -2.66 -15.26 -24.37
CA LEU A 264 -2.80 -14.81 -22.98
C LEU A 264 -4.13 -14.10 -22.81
N GLN A 265 -4.91 -14.53 -21.84
CA GLN A 265 -6.19 -13.94 -21.47
C GLN A 265 -6.18 -13.60 -19.98
N ARG A 266 -6.83 -12.51 -19.61
CA ARG A 266 -7.16 -12.19 -18.22
C ARG A 266 -8.61 -12.55 -17.95
N PHE A 267 -8.93 -12.81 -16.69
CA PHE A 267 -10.29 -13.07 -16.25
C PHE A 267 -10.56 -12.43 -14.89
N GLN A 268 -11.81 -12.18 -14.61
CA GLN A 268 -12.29 -11.74 -13.30
C GLN A 268 -12.72 -12.94 -12.47
N VAL A 269 -12.76 -12.73 -11.15
CA VAL A 269 -13.15 -13.76 -10.21
C VAL A 269 -14.12 -13.19 -9.19
N TYR A 270 -15.26 -13.88 -9.02
CA TYR A 270 -16.07 -13.70 -7.84
C TYR A 270 -15.50 -14.59 -6.74
N HIS A 271 -14.92 -13.97 -5.73
CA HIS A 271 -14.19 -14.65 -4.67
C HIS A 271 -15.00 -14.58 -3.37
N ILE A 272 -15.35 -15.73 -2.79
CA ILE A 272 -16.12 -15.83 -1.53
C ILE A 272 -15.35 -16.68 -0.54
N VAL A 273 -15.31 -16.22 0.69
CA VAL A 273 -14.69 -16.93 1.80
C VAL A 273 -15.52 -16.77 3.07
N ARG A 274 -15.44 -17.78 3.94
CA ARG A 274 -15.85 -17.67 5.33
C ARG A 274 -14.59 -17.63 6.18
N ALA A 275 -14.20 -16.47 6.68
CA ALA A 275 -12.96 -16.27 7.42
C ALA A 275 -12.93 -16.98 8.79
N SER A 276 -14.10 -17.34 9.34
CA SER A 276 -14.23 -18.17 10.53
C SER A 276 -15.60 -18.84 10.53
N GLN A 277 -15.74 -19.98 11.22
CA GLN A 277 -17.00 -20.72 11.34
C GLN A 277 -18.17 -19.89 11.91
N PHE A 278 -17.85 -18.84 12.67
CA PHE A 278 -18.83 -17.99 13.35
C PHE A 278 -19.20 -16.73 12.54
N GLN A 279 -18.59 -16.54 11.36
CA GLN A 279 -18.87 -15.39 10.51
C GLN A 279 -19.61 -15.80 9.25
N PRO A 280 -20.49 -14.95 8.68
CA PRO A 280 -21.07 -15.22 7.38
C PRO A 280 -19.99 -15.27 6.29
N ALA A 281 -20.23 -16.03 5.24
CA ALA A 281 -19.42 -15.98 4.04
C ALA A 281 -19.55 -14.60 3.41
N ARG A 282 -18.43 -14.07 2.88
CA ARG A 282 -18.37 -12.70 2.35
C ARG A 282 -17.57 -12.67 1.05
N PRO A 283 -17.98 -11.82 0.10
CA PRO A 283 -17.17 -11.56 -1.08
C PRO A 283 -15.89 -10.82 -0.70
N LEU A 284 -14.82 -11.17 -1.37
CA LEU A 284 -13.50 -10.55 -1.21
C LEU A 284 -13.04 -9.90 -2.51
N VAL A 285 -12.37 -8.77 -2.36
CA VAL A 285 -11.60 -8.12 -3.43
C VAL A 285 -10.13 -8.12 -3.01
N ARG A 286 -9.28 -8.77 -3.78
CA ARG A 286 -7.84 -8.95 -3.45
C ARG A 286 -7.60 -9.48 -2.02
N GLY A 287 -8.42 -10.43 -1.59
CA GLY A 287 -8.34 -10.98 -0.23
C GLY A 287 -8.93 -10.08 0.87
N ASN A 288 -9.34 -8.86 0.56
CA ASN A 288 -9.97 -7.94 1.50
C ASN A 288 -11.50 -8.00 1.39
N LEU A 289 -12.17 -7.73 2.50
CA LEU A 289 -13.59 -7.40 2.45
C LEU A 289 -13.79 -6.11 1.65
N ALA A 290 -14.74 -6.13 0.73
CA ALA A 290 -15.19 -4.90 0.08
C ALA A 290 -15.71 -3.93 1.16
N LEU A 291 -15.12 -2.73 1.24
CA LEU A 291 -15.56 -1.71 2.17
C LEU A 291 -16.75 -0.96 1.56
N ASN A 292 -17.93 -1.23 2.08
CA ASN A 292 -19.14 -0.51 1.66
C ASN A 292 -19.23 0.92 2.22
N GLN A 293 -18.37 1.27 3.18
CA GLN A 293 -18.38 2.62 3.77
C GLN A 293 -17.49 3.56 2.95
N PRO A 294 -18.04 4.68 2.42
CA PRO A 294 -17.26 5.63 1.64
C PRO A 294 -16.24 6.40 2.48
N LEU A 295 -16.50 6.64 3.76
CA LEU A 295 -15.65 7.41 4.66
C LEU A 295 -15.39 6.65 5.97
N ILE A 296 -14.23 6.90 6.57
CA ILE A 296 -13.89 6.38 7.90
C ILE A 296 -14.39 7.37 8.95
N ASP A 297 -15.19 6.89 9.90
CA ASP A 297 -15.59 7.65 11.08
C ASP A 297 -14.46 7.72 12.11
N SER A 298 -14.59 8.64 13.07
CA SER A 298 -13.59 8.87 14.12
C SER A 298 -13.28 7.61 14.93
N ARG A 299 -14.28 6.78 15.25
CA ARG A 299 -14.10 5.54 16.01
C ARG A 299 -13.31 4.50 15.23
N THR A 300 -13.61 4.36 13.95
CA THR A 300 -12.88 3.46 13.04
C THR A 300 -11.45 3.93 12.87
N LEU A 301 -11.23 5.27 12.74
CA LEU A 301 -9.90 5.87 12.67
C LEU A 301 -9.08 5.59 13.94
N ASP A 302 -9.65 5.76 15.12
CA ASP A 302 -8.98 5.45 16.39
C ASP A 302 -8.61 3.95 16.47
N GLY A 303 -9.51 3.07 16.06
CA GLY A 303 -9.27 1.64 15.98
C GLY A 303 -8.16 1.25 14.99
N LEU A 304 -8.08 1.93 13.86
CA LEU A 304 -7.07 1.71 12.82
C LEU A 304 -5.67 2.13 13.34
N VAL A 305 -5.56 3.33 13.90
CA VAL A 305 -4.33 3.85 14.51
C VAL A 305 -3.82 2.93 15.62
N GLU A 306 -4.68 2.55 16.55
CA GLU A 306 -4.32 1.67 17.66
C GLU A 306 -3.86 0.28 17.20
N ARG A 307 -4.44 -0.25 16.13
CA ARG A 307 -4.04 -1.56 15.58
C ARG A 307 -2.66 -1.51 14.94
N ILE A 308 -2.35 -0.45 14.19
CA ILE A 308 -1.02 -0.25 13.61
C ILE A 308 0.03 -0.06 14.71
N ALA A 309 -0.26 0.76 15.72
CA ALA A 309 0.63 0.97 16.85
C ALA A 309 0.94 -0.33 17.60
N ARG A 310 -0.07 -1.18 17.84
CA ARG A 310 0.11 -2.50 18.44
C ARG A 310 0.97 -3.44 17.58
N HIS A 311 0.80 -3.41 16.26
CA HIS A 311 1.65 -4.18 15.36
C HIS A 311 3.12 -3.75 15.47
N LEU A 312 3.40 -2.45 15.53
CA LEU A 312 4.77 -1.95 15.72
C LEU A 312 5.35 -2.34 17.08
N GLU A 313 4.54 -2.34 18.16
CA GLU A 313 4.95 -2.87 19.47
C GLU A 313 5.39 -4.34 19.38
N GLN A 314 4.61 -5.17 18.68
CA GLN A 314 4.89 -6.60 18.52
C GLN A 314 6.18 -6.88 17.71
N LYS A 315 6.67 -5.90 16.93
CA LYS A 315 7.97 -6.00 16.26
C LYS A 315 9.16 -5.89 17.19
N THR A 316 8.95 -5.41 18.42
CA THR A 316 10.03 -5.26 19.38
C THR A 316 10.37 -6.57 20.10
N LEU A 317 11.65 -6.82 20.34
CA LEU A 317 12.18 -8.00 21.00
C LEU A 317 13.00 -7.61 22.23
N PRO A 318 13.00 -8.41 23.31
CA PRO A 318 13.96 -8.22 24.37
C PRO A 318 15.40 -8.27 23.84
N ALA A 319 16.24 -7.34 24.28
CA ALA A 319 17.68 -7.37 24.04
C ALA A 319 18.39 -8.11 25.20
N PRO A 320 19.69 -8.48 25.03
CA PRO A 320 20.48 -9.06 26.13
C PRO A 320 20.58 -8.16 27.36
N GLN A 321 20.58 -6.85 27.15
CA GLN A 321 20.55 -5.84 28.23
C GLN A 321 19.09 -5.58 28.63
N ARG A 322 18.82 -5.51 29.94
CA ARG A 322 17.44 -5.45 30.46
C ARG A 322 16.63 -4.21 30.03
N ASP A 323 17.33 -3.09 29.81
CA ASP A 323 16.70 -1.80 29.50
C ASP A 323 16.72 -1.47 28.01
N GLU A 324 17.00 -2.45 27.15
CA GLU A 324 17.08 -2.28 25.72
C GLU A 324 16.15 -3.23 24.98
N ARG A 325 15.77 -2.82 23.77
CA ARG A 325 14.98 -3.65 22.85
C ARG A 325 15.52 -3.61 21.42
N LEU A 326 15.42 -4.74 20.77
CA LEU A 326 15.68 -4.90 19.33
C LEU A 326 14.37 -4.80 18.55
N VAL A 327 14.48 -4.56 17.25
CA VAL A 327 13.30 -4.50 16.35
C VAL A 327 13.48 -5.51 15.22
N ARG A 328 12.45 -6.33 15.02
CA ARG A 328 12.40 -7.31 13.91
C ARG A 328 12.35 -6.59 12.57
N GLY A 329 13.01 -7.17 11.59
CA GLY A 329 12.98 -6.74 10.20
C GLY A 329 11.64 -6.98 9.50
N PRO A 330 11.61 -6.81 8.17
CA PRO A 330 10.43 -7.06 7.36
C PRO A 330 9.88 -8.48 7.56
N TYR A 331 8.57 -8.58 7.69
CA TYR A 331 7.89 -9.87 7.74
C TYR A 331 7.26 -10.20 6.40
N HIS A 332 7.51 -11.39 5.91
CA HIS A 332 6.97 -11.96 4.69
C HIS A 332 5.88 -13.00 5.00
N PRO A 333 4.61 -12.60 5.10
CA PRO A 333 3.52 -13.48 5.57
C PRO A 333 3.36 -14.74 4.72
N SER A 334 3.55 -14.65 3.41
CA SER A 334 3.42 -15.78 2.49
C SER A 334 4.43 -16.90 2.73
N TYR A 335 5.59 -16.57 3.27
CA TYR A 335 6.66 -17.51 3.58
C TYR A 335 6.81 -17.76 5.10
N ASN A 336 6.03 -17.06 5.91
CA ASN A 336 6.13 -17.03 7.37
C ASN A 336 7.59 -16.77 7.83
N LYS A 337 8.24 -15.75 7.25
CA LYS A 337 9.67 -15.46 7.47
C LYS A 337 9.90 -13.99 7.78
N VAL A 338 10.78 -13.72 8.73
CA VAL A 338 11.36 -12.39 8.94
C VAL A 338 12.72 -12.35 8.23
N ASP A 339 12.96 -11.39 7.33
CA ASP A 339 14.19 -11.33 6.57
C ASP A 339 14.48 -9.89 6.09
N PRO A 340 15.60 -9.26 6.53
CA PRO A 340 16.53 -9.73 7.56
C PRO A 340 15.90 -9.83 8.96
N GLU A 341 16.49 -10.59 9.87
CA GLU A 341 15.94 -10.81 11.22
C GLU A 341 15.74 -9.52 12.00
N LEU A 342 16.68 -8.58 11.87
CA LEU A 342 16.61 -7.27 12.50
C LEU A 342 16.40 -6.18 11.46
N ALA A 343 15.67 -5.15 11.87
CA ALA A 343 15.42 -3.97 11.04
C ALA A 343 16.67 -3.08 10.93
N GLU A 344 16.76 -2.36 9.82
CA GLU A 344 17.77 -1.33 9.61
C GLU A 344 17.59 -0.17 10.61
N PRO A 345 18.68 0.42 11.15
CA PRO A 345 18.59 1.50 12.14
C PRO A 345 17.69 2.68 11.71
N ARG A 346 17.71 3.05 10.42
CA ARG A 346 16.85 4.09 9.87
C ARG A 346 15.36 3.74 9.99
N GLN A 347 14.99 2.50 9.71
CA GLN A 347 13.60 2.03 9.80
C GLN A 347 13.14 2.01 11.25
N VAL A 348 14.03 1.59 12.17
CA VAL A 348 13.80 1.62 13.60
C VAL A 348 13.57 3.06 14.09
N ALA A 349 14.41 4.00 13.66
CA ALA A 349 14.29 5.39 14.05
C ALA A 349 12.97 6.03 13.56
N LEU A 350 12.55 5.73 12.32
CA LEU A 350 11.24 6.15 11.79
C LEU A 350 10.07 5.55 12.60
N MET A 351 10.18 4.27 12.98
CA MET A 351 9.20 3.62 13.87
C MET A 351 9.12 4.31 15.24
N CYS A 352 10.27 4.62 15.85
CA CYS A 352 10.32 5.34 17.12
C CYS A 352 9.63 6.70 17.03
N TYR A 353 9.90 7.47 15.95
CA TYR A 353 9.23 8.75 15.72
C TYR A 353 7.70 8.58 15.58
N ALA A 354 7.24 7.64 14.75
CA ALA A 354 5.82 7.38 14.55
C ALA A 354 5.10 7.02 15.87
N MET A 355 5.72 6.16 16.67
CA MET A 355 5.17 5.69 17.95
C MET A 355 5.17 6.81 19.00
N MET A 356 6.22 7.62 19.08
CA MET A 356 6.29 8.74 20.06
C MET A 356 5.29 9.84 19.70
N LEU A 357 5.14 10.18 18.42
CA LEU A 357 4.10 11.11 17.94
C LEU A 357 2.69 10.62 18.31
N HIS A 358 2.42 9.32 18.16
CA HIS A 358 1.17 8.72 18.59
C HIS A 358 0.99 8.80 20.11
N CYS A 359 2.02 8.47 20.91
CA CYS A 359 1.98 8.56 22.36
C CYS A 359 1.70 10.00 22.84
N GLU A 360 2.40 11.01 22.29
CA GLU A 360 2.20 12.42 22.62
C GLU A 360 0.72 12.82 22.50
N ARG A 361 0.11 12.49 21.34
CA ARG A 361 -1.30 12.79 21.12
C ARG A 361 -2.23 12.06 22.10
N GLN A 362 -1.96 10.80 22.41
CA GLN A 362 -2.77 10.04 23.36
C GLN A 362 -2.65 10.60 24.78
N PHE A 363 -1.48 11.07 25.18
CA PHE A 363 -1.29 11.74 26.48
C PHE A 363 -1.97 13.10 26.56
N ALA A 364 -2.02 13.85 25.44
CA ALA A 364 -2.78 15.09 25.39
C ALA A 364 -4.28 14.87 25.63
N ARG A 365 -4.81 13.69 25.24
CA ARG A 365 -6.22 13.31 25.49
C ARG A 365 -6.45 12.69 26.87
N ASP A 366 -5.54 11.84 27.32
CA ASP A 366 -5.60 11.14 28.60
C ASP A 366 -4.20 11.00 29.22
N PRO A 367 -3.77 11.95 30.07
CA PRO A 367 -2.47 11.93 30.72
C PRO A 367 -2.24 10.72 31.64
N ASN A 368 -3.31 10.07 32.10
CA ASN A 368 -3.24 8.93 33.00
C ASN A 368 -3.28 7.57 32.31
N ASN A 369 -3.23 7.54 30.98
CA ASN A 369 -3.31 6.30 30.22
C ASN A 369 -2.04 5.46 30.38
N GLU A 370 -2.12 4.47 31.27
CA GLU A 370 -0.99 3.59 31.62
C GLU A 370 -0.47 2.80 30.41
N LYS A 371 -1.34 2.37 29.51
CA LYS A 371 -0.94 1.66 28.29
C LYS A 371 -0.04 2.51 27.41
N ASN A 372 -0.35 3.79 27.25
CA ASN A 372 0.47 4.70 26.45
C ASN A 372 1.79 5.03 27.14
N ARG A 373 1.82 5.08 28.49
CA ARG A 373 3.06 5.21 29.25
C ARG A 373 3.98 4.02 28.99
N GLN A 374 3.48 2.80 29.13
CA GLN A 374 4.23 1.58 28.85
C GLN A 374 4.76 1.52 27.41
N ARG A 375 3.95 2.00 26.45
CA ARG A 375 4.33 2.11 25.05
C ARG A 375 5.49 3.09 24.85
N ALA A 376 5.40 4.28 25.45
CA ALA A 376 6.46 5.28 25.38
C ALA A 376 7.77 4.78 26.03
N GLU A 377 7.68 4.07 27.17
CA GLU A 377 8.83 3.43 27.81
C GLU A 377 9.47 2.35 26.95
N LEU A 378 8.65 1.53 26.25
CA LEU A 378 9.14 0.54 25.30
C LEU A 378 9.90 1.21 24.15
N VAL A 379 9.37 2.30 23.60
CA VAL A 379 10.07 3.06 22.55
C VAL A 379 11.37 3.66 23.09
N ALA A 380 11.38 4.18 24.33
CA ALA A 380 12.60 4.68 24.95
C ALA A 380 13.68 3.60 25.11
N GLN A 381 13.30 2.35 25.39
CA GLN A 381 14.24 1.20 25.43
C GLN A 381 14.81 0.89 24.05
N VAL A 382 14.00 1.01 22.97
CA VAL A 382 14.48 0.88 21.59
C VAL A 382 15.46 2.01 21.27
N ILE A 383 15.13 3.26 21.59
CA ILE A 383 15.98 4.42 21.34
C ILE A 383 17.36 4.23 22.01
N ARG A 384 17.39 3.84 23.29
CA ARG A 384 18.67 3.56 24.01
C ARG A 384 19.53 2.54 23.30
N ARG A 385 18.95 1.45 22.81
CA ARG A 385 19.67 0.40 22.08
C ARG A 385 20.32 0.91 20.78
N TYR A 386 19.65 1.81 20.08
CA TYR A 386 20.12 2.32 18.79
C TYR A 386 20.83 3.68 18.87
N ALA A 387 20.92 4.28 20.07
CA ALA A 387 21.59 5.56 20.31
C ALA A 387 23.05 5.56 19.87
N ASP A 388 23.79 4.52 20.24
CA ASP A 388 25.21 4.36 19.87
C ASP A 388 25.40 4.25 18.35
N THR A 389 24.40 3.75 17.64
CA THR A 389 24.41 3.68 16.17
C THR A 389 24.08 5.03 15.53
N ALA A 390 23.27 5.85 16.21
CA ALA A 390 22.84 7.14 15.71
C ALA A 390 23.94 8.21 15.79
N LEU A 391 24.74 8.25 16.85
CA LEU A 391 25.81 9.23 17.04
C LEU A 391 27.04 9.02 16.15
N PRO A 392 27.63 7.82 16.09
CA PRO A 392 28.69 7.52 15.13
C PRO A 392 28.23 7.51 13.68
N GLY A 393 26.95 7.36 13.45
CA GLY A 393 26.31 7.30 12.15
C GLY A 393 26.48 8.55 11.30
N LEU A 394 26.81 9.71 11.88
CA LEU A 394 27.12 10.91 11.14
C LEU A 394 28.36 10.78 10.27
N GLU A 395 29.36 10.06 10.73
CA GLU A 395 30.57 9.74 9.97
C GLU A 395 30.33 8.64 8.92
N GLN A 396 29.27 7.83 9.11
CA GLN A 396 28.94 6.66 8.29
C GLN A 396 27.71 6.85 7.37
N ASN A 397 27.31 8.08 7.06
CA ASN A 397 26.12 8.40 6.24
C ASN A 397 24.75 7.96 6.85
N ASN A 398 24.63 7.87 8.18
CA ASN A 398 23.39 7.43 8.85
C ASN A 398 22.49 8.61 9.28
N HIS A 399 22.52 9.69 8.52
CA HIS A 399 21.86 10.97 8.84
C HIS A 399 20.35 10.86 9.10
N LEU A 400 19.66 9.96 8.37
CA LEU A 400 18.23 9.74 8.57
C LEU A 400 17.94 9.09 9.92
N THR A 401 18.79 8.18 10.38
CA THR A 401 18.66 7.57 11.72
C THR A 401 18.76 8.64 12.80
N THR A 402 19.78 9.49 12.73
CA THR A 402 20.00 10.61 13.67
C THR A 402 18.80 11.56 13.68
N ALA A 403 18.31 11.97 12.50
CA ALA A 403 17.19 12.89 12.38
C ALA A 403 15.89 12.31 12.95
N PHE A 404 15.52 11.08 12.60
CA PHE A 404 14.31 10.45 13.12
C PHE A 404 14.39 10.15 14.61
N MET A 405 15.59 9.79 15.14
CA MET A 405 15.78 9.66 16.58
C MET A 405 15.60 10.99 17.31
N LEU A 406 16.16 12.08 16.78
CA LEU A 406 15.93 13.42 17.34
C LEU A 406 14.46 13.80 17.30
N MET A 407 13.77 13.53 16.18
CA MET A 407 12.33 13.75 16.08
C MET A 407 11.55 12.93 17.13
N ALA A 408 11.91 11.66 17.34
CA ALA A 408 11.29 10.81 18.35
C ALA A 408 11.49 11.36 19.76
N LEU A 409 12.68 11.89 20.08
CA LEU A 409 12.99 12.47 21.38
C LEU A 409 12.34 13.83 21.62
N ASN A 410 11.96 14.56 20.56
CA ASN A 410 11.18 15.79 20.61
C ASN A 410 9.68 15.54 20.79
N HIS A 411 9.24 14.29 20.80
CA HIS A 411 7.86 13.87 21.02
C HIS A 411 7.80 12.88 22.18
N GLY A 412 6.88 13.04 23.04
CA GLY A 412 6.57 12.05 24.05
C GLY A 412 6.58 12.58 25.48
N PRO A 413 5.77 11.93 26.34
CA PRO A 413 5.52 12.35 27.71
C PRO A 413 6.63 11.93 28.68
N VAL A 414 7.54 11.06 28.25
CA VAL A 414 8.61 10.56 29.09
C VAL A 414 9.82 11.46 28.87
N THR A 415 10.44 11.91 29.95
CA THR A 415 11.77 12.51 29.95
C THR A 415 12.78 11.49 29.43
N VAL A 416 12.75 11.27 28.14
CA VAL A 416 13.77 10.51 27.44
C VAL A 416 15.07 11.30 27.60
N ASP A 417 16.18 10.60 27.70
CA ASP A 417 17.51 11.12 27.94
C ASP A 417 17.76 12.47 27.23
N ILE A 418 17.63 13.56 28.01
CA ILE A 418 17.80 14.94 27.53
C ILE A 418 19.20 15.13 26.97
N ALA A 419 20.21 14.46 27.56
CA ALA A 419 21.59 14.54 27.11
C ALA A 419 21.75 13.95 25.69
N LEU A 420 21.16 12.79 25.44
CA LEU A 420 21.15 12.17 24.11
C LEU A 420 20.44 13.07 23.08
N ARG A 421 19.30 13.63 23.42
CA ARG A 421 18.58 14.56 22.54
C ARG A 421 19.43 15.77 22.17
N ASP A 422 20.09 16.39 23.15
CA ASP A 422 20.94 17.55 22.95
C ASP A 422 22.18 17.21 22.11
N ASP A 423 22.76 16.03 22.30
CA ASP A 423 23.92 15.56 21.51
C ASP A 423 23.53 15.28 20.05
N LEU A 424 22.39 14.63 19.80
CA LEU A 424 21.87 14.46 18.45
C LEU A 424 21.55 15.80 17.77
N ALA A 425 20.97 16.74 18.51
CA ALA A 425 20.65 18.08 18.00
C ALA A 425 21.93 18.88 17.64
N LYS A 426 22.97 18.84 18.48
CA LYS A 426 24.28 19.45 18.19
C LYS A 426 24.92 18.80 16.97
N ALA A 427 24.85 17.49 16.86
CA ALA A 427 25.37 16.74 15.72
C ALA A 427 24.66 17.14 14.41
N VAL A 428 23.34 17.23 14.40
CA VAL A 428 22.58 17.71 13.23
C VAL A 428 22.92 19.16 12.89
N LEU A 429 23.06 20.04 13.90
CA LEU A 429 23.42 21.43 13.69
C LEU A 429 24.83 21.58 13.08
N ALA A 430 25.78 20.74 13.49
CA ALA A 430 27.15 20.76 12.96
C ALA A 430 27.24 20.40 11.45
N MET A 431 26.25 19.68 10.93
CA MET A 431 26.16 19.36 9.49
C MET A 431 25.61 20.51 8.64
N ARG A 432 25.16 21.60 9.23
CA ARG A 432 24.61 22.72 8.49
C ARG A 432 25.61 23.31 7.50
N HIS A 433 25.16 23.53 6.26
CA HIS A 433 25.92 24.29 5.28
C HIS A 433 25.69 25.80 5.49
N PRO A 434 26.74 26.66 5.43
CA PRO A 434 26.60 28.13 5.62
C PRO A 434 25.59 28.78 4.66
N GLU A 435 25.53 28.30 3.42
CA GLU A 435 24.63 28.80 2.36
C GLU A 435 23.24 28.19 2.37
N GLY A 436 22.87 27.41 3.38
CA GLY A 436 21.63 26.66 3.47
C GLY A 436 21.77 25.18 3.12
N GLY A 437 20.85 24.35 3.61
CA GLY A 437 20.91 22.90 3.50
C GLY A 437 21.93 22.25 4.45
N PHE A 438 22.34 21.01 4.13
CA PHE A 438 23.19 20.19 4.99
C PHE A 438 24.30 19.51 4.21
N ARG A 439 25.43 19.26 4.88
CA ARG A 439 26.61 18.56 4.36
C ARG A 439 26.55 17.08 4.70
N ALA A 440 27.15 16.24 3.85
CA ALA A 440 27.28 14.81 4.12
C ALA A 440 28.21 14.52 5.31
N VAL A 441 29.23 15.35 5.49
CA VAL A 441 30.18 15.28 6.61
C VAL A 441 30.45 16.70 7.10
N ALA A 442 30.51 16.88 8.41
CA ALA A 442 30.84 18.16 9.01
C ALA A 442 32.18 18.69 8.47
N GLY A 443 32.20 19.92 7.99
CA GLY A 443 33.40 20.55 7.45
C GLY A 443 33.73 20.23 5.98
N GLN A 444 33.05 19.28 5.34
CA GLN A 444 33.16 19.01 3.90
C GLN A 444 32.11 19.81 3.10
N ASP A 445 32.35 20.01 1.81
CA ASP A 445 31.43 20.76 0.93
C ASP A 445 30.40 19.88 0.20
N THR A 446 30.43 18.58 0.44
CA THR A 446 29.50 17.62 -0.18
C THR A 446 28.12 17.77 0.42
N ARG A 447 27.15 18.25 -0.37
CA ARG A 447 25.75 18.43 0.05
C ARG A 447 25.01 17.09 0.15
N LEU A 448 24.14 16.98 1.13
CA LEU A 448 23.22 15.85 1.28
C LEU A 448 22.13 15.85 0.21
N SER A 449 21.50 14.68 0.03
CA SER A 449 20.30 14.60 -0.81
C SER A 449 19.19 15.49 -0.22
N ARG A 450 18.37 16.03 -1.09
CA ARG A 450 17.23 16.88 -0.76
C ARG A 450 16.30 16.25 0.26
N ALA A 451 15.96 14.96 0.06
CA ALA A 451 15.12 14.20 0.98
C ALA A 451 15.72 14.09 2.39
N THR A 452 17.04 13.85 2.50
CA THR A 452 17.72 13.81 3.80
C THR A 452 17.74 15.20 4.46
N ALA A 453 18.01 16.25 3.68
CA ALA A 453 17.99 17.64 4.19
C ALA A 453 16.61 18.03 4.72
N ALA A 454 15.53 17.57 4.10
CA ALA A 454 14.16 17.83 4.55
C ALA A 454 13.88 17.19 5.93
N VAL A 455 14.30 15.95 6.16
CA VAL A 455 14.15 15.28 7.48
C VAL A 455 14.99 15.98 8.55
N LEU A 456 16.24 16.36 8.25
CA LEU A 456 17.10 17.09 9.19
C LEU A 456 16.51 18.47 9.55
N THR A 457 15.92 19.16 8.58
CA THR A 457 15.21 20.43 8.80
C THR A 457 14.02 20.25 9.75
N ALA A 458 13.21 19.22 9.54
CA ALA A 458 12.08 18.91 10.42
C ALA A 458 12.53 18.54 11.85
N ALA A 459 13.62 17.81 11.98
CA ALA A 459 14.20 17.45 13.28
C ALA A 459 14.66 18.70 14.05
N LEU A 460 15.37 19.65 13.38
CA LEU A 460 15.78 20.91 13.99
C LEU A 460 14.61 21.84 14.31
N ALA A 461 13.57 21.85 13.47
CA ALA A 461 12.34 22.61 13.74
C ALA A 461 11.65 22.11 15.02
N GLY A 462 11.52 20.81 15.20
CA GLY A 462 11.03 20.22 16.45
C GLY A 462 11.91 20.56 17.65
N GLN A 463 13.23 20.44 17.52
CA GLN A 463 14.18 20.79 18.58
C GLN A 463 14.13 22.28 18.96
N ALA A 464 13.89 23.17 18.00
CA ALA A 464 13.72 24.60 18.26
C ALA A 464 12.51 24.90 19.14
N ILE A 465 11.42 24.11 19.01
CA ILE A 465 10.25 24.21 19.88
C ILE A 465 10.60 23.76 21.29
N GLU A 466 11.21 22.59 21.43
CA GLU A 466 11.47 21.95 22.72
C GLU A 466 12.54 22.68 23.55
N SER A 467 13.62 23.14 22.93
CA SER A 467 14.75 23.74 23.63
C SER A 467 14.68 25.27 23.76
N ASN A 468 13.77 25.92 23.03
CA ASN A 468 13.71 27.39 22.91
C ASN A 468 15.04 28.03 22.43
N ASN A 469 15.89 27.27 21.74
CA ASN A 469 17.21 27.74 21.30
C ASN A 469 17.13 28.35 19.89
N PRO A 470 17.46 29.67 19.73
CA PRO A 470 17.37 30.36 18.46
C PRO A 470 18.34 29.81 17.38
N ALA A 471 19.44 29.14 17.78
CA ALA A 471 20.37 28.56 16.82
C ALA A 471 19.71 27.42 16.01
N TYR A 472 18.92 26.57 16.64
CA TYR A 472 18.16 25.51 15.94
C TYR A 472 17.09 26.11 15.05
N ALA A 473 16.37 27.13 15.52
CA ALA A 473 15.35 27.82 14.75
C ALA A 473 15.93 28.46 13.49
N ARG A 474 17.05 29.20 13.61
CA ARG A 474 17.75 29.78 12.45
C ARG A 474 18.23 28.72 11.47
N ALA A 475 18.80 27.63 11.95
CA ALA A 475 19.26 26.53 11.09
C ALA A 475 18.09 25.86 10.35
N ALA A 476 16.97 25.61 11.02
CA ALA A 476 15.77 25.05 10.41
C ALA A 476 15.15 26.01 9.37
N TRP A 477 15.11 27.32 9.66
CA TRP A 477 14.63 28.34 8.71
C TRP A 477 15.44 28.36 7.42
N LEU A 478 16.77 28.34 7.51
CA LEU A 478 17.64 28.28 6.34
C LEU A 478 17.48 26.97 5.56
N GLY A 479 17.28 25.86 6.26
CA GLY A 479 16.94 24.59 5.63
C GLY A 479 15.62 24.65 4.86
N LEU A 480 14.57 25.24 5.46
CA LEU A 480 13.28 25.47 4.79
C LEU A 480 13.43 26.36 3.56
N ALA A 481 14.13 27.47 3.67
CA ALA A 481 14.33 28.40 2.55
C ALA A 481 14.98 27.71 1.33
N GLU A 482 16.02 26.90 1.56
CA GLU A 482 16.64 26.12 0.49
C GLU A 482 15.71 25.06 -0.09
N LEU A 483 14.98 24.33 0.76
CA LEU A 483 14.03 23.31 0.31
C LEU A 483 12.87 23.91 -0.51
N PHE A 484 12.34 25.05 -0.12
CA PHE A 484 11.32 25.74 -0.90
C PHE A 484 11.86 26.19 -2.24
N ARG A 485 13.05 26.79 -2.28
CA ARG A 485 13.70 27.22 -3.53
C ARG A 485 13.82 26.07 -4.55
N VAL A 486 14.22 24.88 -4.11
CA VAL A 486 14.38 23.73 -5.02
C VAL A 486 13.07 23.01 -5.33
N ASN A 487 12.07 23.07 -4.43
CA ASN A 487 10.76 22.45 -4.66
C ASN A 487 9.83 23.33 -5.52
N GLN A 488 10.07 24.64 -5.65
CA GLN A 488 9.32 25.49 -6.58
C GLN A 488 9.48 25.02 -8.04
N ASP A 489 10.68 24.57 -8.43
CA ASP A 489 10.96 24.12 -9.79
C ASP A 489 10.61 22.63 -10.02
N ASP A 490 10.76 21.79 -8.98
CA ASP A 490 10.61 20.32 -9.06
C ASP A 490 10.13 19.76 -7.71
N PRO A 491 8.84 19.88 -7.36
CA PRO A 491 8.33 19.41 -6.09
C PRO A 491 8.46 17.89 -5.96
N LYS A 492 8.99 17.43 -4.82
CA LYS A 492 9.13 16.01 -4.50
C LYS A 492 8.30 15.65 -3.26
N LEU A 493 7.41 14.71 -3.40
CA LEU A 493 6.53 14.27 -2.33
C LEU A 493 7.30 13.92 -1.03
N VAL A 494 8.44 13.23 -1.16
CA VAL A 494 9.26 12.82 -0.01
C VAL A 494 9.85 14.04 0.75
N ASP A 495 10.09 15.15 0.08
CA ASP A 495 10.56 16.38 0.72
C ASP A 495 9.40 17.11 1.38
N LEU A 496 8.26 17.20 0.67
CA LEU A 496 7.07 17.95 1.10
C LEU A 496 6.50 17.44 2.43
N VAL A 497 6.55 16.12 2.71
CA VAL A 497 6.12 15.55 4.00
C VAL A 497 6.87 16.22 5.16
N TRP A 498 8.19 16.33 5.06
CA TRP A 498 9.03 16.84 6.15
C TRP A 498 9.06 18.35 6.19
N VAL A 499 8.95 19.02 5.03
CA VAL A 499 8.75 20.48 4.94
C VAL A 499 7.42 20.86 5.63
N SER A 500 6.33 20.15 5.35
CA SER A 500 5.04 20.37 6.01
C SER A 500 5.11 20.10 7.52
N THR A 501 5.87 19.08 7.94
CA THR A 501 6.11 18.78 9.37
C THR A 501 6.86 19.92 10.05
N ALA A 502 7.90 20.46 9.43
CA ALA A 502 8.68 21.59 9.98
C ALA A 502 7.85 22.87 10.05
N LEU A 503 7.10 23.17 8.99
CA LEU A 503 6.34 24.40 8.87
C LEU A 503 5.11 24.41 9.79
N GLY A 504 4.30 23.34 9.77
CA GLY A 504 3.03 23.28 10.51
C GLY A 504 3.19 23.40 12.02
N ARG A 505 4.31 22.91 12.59
CA ARG A 505 4.58 23.01 14.03
C ARG A 505 5.32 24.29 14.44
N ALA A 506 6.18 24.80 13.61
CA ALA A 506 7.18 25.78 14.01
C ALA A 506 7.24 27.02 13.11
N GLY A 507 6.51 27.11 12.01
CA GLY A 507 6.68 28.11 10.97
C GLY A 507 6.80 29.55 11.47
N ASP A 508 5.84 30.02 12.27
CA ASP A 508 5.85 31.39 12.83
C ASP A 508 7.03 31.61 13.76
N ARG A 509 7.38 30.63 14.57
CA ARG A 509 8.52 30.71 15.49
C ARG A 509 9.86 30.70 14.77
N LEU A 510 9.99 29.88 13.70
CA LEU A 510 11.21 29.84 12.87
C LEU A 510 11.42 31.16 12.14
N ALA A 511 10.35 31.74 11.58
CA ALA A 511 10.37 33.05 10.96
C ALA A 511 10.76 34.16 11.96
N ALA A 512 10.14 34.17 13.13
CA ALA A 512 10.43 35.16 14.19
C ALA A 512 11.87 35.06 14.75
N ALA A 513 12.46 33.86 14.77
CA ALA A 513 13.82 33.65 15.26
C ALA A 513 14.91 33.83 14.16
N SER A 514 14.50 34.07 12.92
CA SER A 514 15.42 34.25 11.80
C SER A 514 15.97 35.68 11.77
N ASP A 515 17.20 35.83 11.25
CA ASP A 515 17.80 37.15 10.98
C ASP A 515 17.36 37.70 9.59
N ASP A 516 16.42 37.04 8.93
CA ASP A 516 15.90 37.38 7.60
C ASP A 516 14.81 38.46 7.71
N PRO A 517 15.06 39.70 7.18
CA PRO A 517 14.07 40.78 7.28
C PRO A 517 12.76 40.46 6.54
N ASP A 518 12.79 39.57 5.56
CA ASP A 518 11.64 39.16 4.75
C ASP A 518 11.00 37.86 5.25
N ALA A 519 11.38 37.36 6.43
CA ALA A 519 10.95 36.05 6.92
C ALA A 519 9.41 35.86 6.93
N VAL A 520 8.67 36.89 7.35
CA VAL A 520 7.20 36.86 7.40
C VAL A 520 6.60 36.74 6.00
N ALA A 521 7.11 37.52 5.04
CA ALA A 521 6.66 37.46 3.65
C ALA A 521 7.01 36.09 3.00
N LYS A 522 8.21 35.57 3.25
CA LYS A 522 8.62 34.24 2.80
C LYS A 522 7.76 33.15 3.42
N LEU A 523 7.43 33.23 4.70
CA LEU A 523 6.52 32.28 5.37
C LEU A 523 5.15 32.24 4.69
N ALA A 524 4.60 33.42 4.38
CA ALA A 524 3.32 33.49 3.64
C ALA A 524 3.45 32.83 2.24
N GLY A 525 4.56 33.05 1.54
CA GLY A 525 4.85 32.39 0.26
C GLY A 525 4.98 30.86 0.40
N TYR A 526 5.59 30.37 1.46
CA TYR A 526 5.73 28.93 1.74
C TYR A 526 4.37 28.29 2.05
N ARG A 527 3.52 28.96 2.82
CA ARG A 527 2.15 28.53 3.09
C ARG A 527 1.31 28.47 1.80
N ALA A 528 1.39 29.49 0.96
CA ALA A 528 0.71 29.51 -0.34
C ALA A 528 1.17 28.36 -1.27
N PHE A 529 2.48 28.11 -1.34
CA PHE A 529 3.03 26.97 -2.09
C PHE A 529 2.50 25.63 -1.56
N LEU A 530 2.52 25.40 -0.24
CA LEU A 530 1.99 24.17 0.35
C LEU A 530 0.47 24.02 0.13
N SER A 531 -0.28 25.11 0.13
CA SER A 531 -1.71 25.09 -0.21
C SER A 531 -1.92 24.58 -1.64
N GLU A 532 -1.18 25.12 -2.61
CA GLU A 532 -1.23 24.66 -4.01
C GLU A 532 -0.83 23.19 -4.15
N GLN A 533 0.27 22.77 -3.52
CA GLN A 533 0.70 21.37 -3.57
C GLN A 533 -0.33 20.43 -2.92
N THR A 534 -0.99 20.86 -1.86
CA THR A 534 -2.05 20.08 -1.20
C THR A 534 -3.24 19.87 -2.13
N GLU A 535 -3.67 20.90 -2.87
CA GLU A 535 -4.73 20.79 -3.87
C GLU A 535 -4.36 19.83 -5.01
N LEU A 536 -3.16 19.96 -5.54
CA LEU A 536 -2.65 19.05 -6.58
C LEU A 536 -2.62 17.59 -6.11
N LEU A 537 -2.22 17.34 -4.86
CA LEU A 537 -2.24 15.99 -4.28
C LEU A 537 -3.67 15.47 -4.14
N ILE A 538 -4.61 16.28 -3.66
CA ILE A 538 -6.04 15.89 -3.56
C ILE A 538 -6.61 15.56 -4.94
N ASP A 539 -6.18 16.24 -6.00
CA ASP A 539 -6.62 15.93 -7.36
C ASP A 539 -6.03 14.62 -7.91
N GLN A 540 -4.87 14.19 -7.42
CA GLN A 540 -4.29 12.89 -7.74
C GLN A 540 -4.90 11.71 -6.97
N GLN A 541 -5.81 11.98 -6.03
CA GLN A 541 -6.49 10.94 -5.27
C GLN A 541 -7.59 10.26 -6.10
N ILE A 542 -7.66 8.94 -6.03
CA ILE A 542 -8.73 8.15 -6.64
C ILE A 542 -10.01 8.35 -5.83
N LYS A 543 -10.95 9.16 -6.35
CA LYS A 543 -12.19 9.56 -5.65
C LYS A 543 -13.36 8.61 -5.90
N ALA A 544 -13.28 7.79 -6.95
CA ALA A 544 -14.32 6.83 -7.33
C ALA A 544 -13.71 5.55 -7.89
N ALA A 545 -14.51 4.48 -7.92
CA ALA A 545 -14.08 3.22 -8.52
C ALA A 545 -13.66 3.44 -9.99
N PRO A 546 -12.48 2.96 -10.40
CA PRO A 546 -12.02 3.10 -11.76
C PRO A 546 -12.82 2.20 -12.71
N LEU A 547 -12.95 2.62 -13.98
CA LEU A 547 -13.61 1.81 -15.01
C LEU A 547 -12.95 0.45 -15.24
N LEU A 548 -11.64 0.34 -14.96
CA LEU A 548 -10.81 -0.85 -15.19
C LEU A 548 -10.20 -1.38 -13.89
N GLY A 549 -11.01 -1.57 -12.87
CA GLY A 549 -10.48 -2.12 -11.62
C GLY A 549 -11.49 -2.08 -10.47
N PRO A 550 -11.17 -2.75 -9.39
CA PRO A 550 -12.04 -2.80 -8.22
C PRO A 550 -12.02 -1.48 -7.44
N ASP A 551 -13.00 -1.28 -6.59
CA ASP A 551 -13.17 -0.11 -5.73
C ASP A 551 -12.21 -0.05 -4.54
N ASP A 552 -11.41 -1.10 -4.30
CA ASP A 552 -10.45 -1.18 -3.22
C ASP A 552 -9.28 -0.18 -3.34
N VAL A 553 -9.10 0.41 -4.53
CA VAL A 553 -8.10 1.47 -4.78
C VAL A 553 -8.60 2.87 -4.39
N VAL A 554 -9.91 3.04 -4.15
CA VAL A 554 -10.50 4.35 -3.81
C VAL A 554 -9.91 4.91 -2.53
N GLY A 555 -9.46 6.15 -2.60
CA GLY A 555 -8.73 6.85 -1.54
C GLY A 555 -7.21 6.77 -1.67
N GLY A 556 -6.68 5.87 -2.51
CA GLY A 556 -5.25 5.83 -2.82
C GLY A 556 -4.83 7.01 -3.71
N PHE A 557 -3.54 7.35 -3.67
CA PHE A 557 -2.97 8.43 -4.47
C PHE A 557 -2.15 7.87 -5.64
N LEU A 558 -2.33 8.43 -6.82
CA LEU A 558 -1.58 8.10 -8.03
C LEU A 558 -0.28 8.91 -8.07
N LEU A 559 0.76 8.42 -7.42
CA LEU A 559 2.07 9.07 -7.32
C LEU A 559 2.93 8.92 -8.59
N SER A 560 2.51 8.08 -9.50
CA SER A 560 3.11 7.89 -10.81
C SER A 560 1.99 7.71 -11.82
N PRO A 561 2.10 8.29 -13.01
CA PRO A 561 1.10 8.09 -14.05
C PRO A 561 1.05 6.60 -14.42
N ALA A 562 -0.15 6.01 -14.35
CA ALA A 562 -0.36 4.66 -14.84
C ALA A 562 -0.24 4.65 -16.37
N PRO A 563 0.33 3.61 -16.98
CA PRO A 563 0.28 3.43 -18.43
C PRO A 563 -1.16 3.48 -18.93
N ALA A 564 -1.39 4.03 -20.12
CA ALA A 564 -2.74 4.14 -20.68
C ALA A 564 -3.43 2.77 -20.74
N GLY A 565 -4.64 2.70 -20.18
CA GLY A 565 -5.41 1.44 -20.12
C GLY A 565 -5.03 0.51 -18.96
N SER A 566 -4.12 0.93 -18.09
CA SER A 566 -3.74 0.17 -16.90
C SER A 566 -4.66 0.48 -15.72
N PRO A 567 -5.04 -0.54 -14.91
CA PRO A 567 -5.71 -0.29 -13.65
C PRO A 567 -4.79 0.46 -12.68
N PRO A 568 -5.31 1.41 -11.92
CA PRO A 568 -4.52 2.13 -10.93
C PRO A 568 -4.01 1.16 -9.85
N ASN A 569 -2.76 1.38 -9.41
CA ASN A 569 -2.13 0.55 -8.37
C ASN A 569 -1.47 1.42 -7.30
N PRO A 570 -2.26 2.11 -6.45
CA PRO A 570 -1.73 2.88 -5.35
C PRO A 570 -1.07 1.95 -4.31
N THR A 571 -0.08 2.49 -3.60
CA THR A 571 0.72 1.77 -2.62
C THR A 571 0.62 2.40 -1.24
N TRP A 572 1.31 1.82 -0.24
CA TRP A 572 1.48 2.42 1.09
C TRP A 572 2.02 3.86 1.06
N GLN A 573 2.72 4.24 -0.01
CA GLN A 573 3.21 5.61 -0.19
C GLN A 573 2.09 6.65 -0.22
N SER A 574 0.84 6.23 -0.41
CA SER A 574 -0.36 7.06 -0.21
C SER A 574 -0.45 7.67 1.20
N ALA A 575 0.28 7.11 2.18
CA ALA A 575 0.40 7.70 3.51
C ALA A 575 1.14 9.06 3.49
N MET A 576 2.05 9.29 2.53
CA MET A 576 2.79 10.55 2.45
C MET A 576 1.88 11.74 2.08
N PRO A 577 1.13 11.74 0.96
CA PRO A 577 0.20 12.81 0.67
C PRO A 577 -0.89 12.95 1.75
N LEU A 578 -1.32 11.84 2.35
CA LEU A 578 -2.26 11.88 3.46
C LEU A 578 -1.70 12.69 4.65
N ALA A 579 -0.42 12.50 4.99
CA ALA A 579 0.25 13.26 6.05
C ALA A 579 0.38 14.75 5.69
N ILE A 580 0.70 15.08 4.43
CA ILE A 580 0.80 16.47 3.96
C ILE A 580 -0.56 17.17 4.09
N VAL A 581 -1.63 16.56 3.58
CA VAL A 581 -2.99 17.11 3.66
C VAL A 581 -3.41 17.34 5.13
N ALA A 582 -3.09 16.37 6.01
CA ALA A 582 -3.41 16.47 7.43
C ALA A 582 -2.64 17.60 8.15
N LEU A 583 -1.35 17.75 7.84
CA LEU A 583 -0.53 18.83 8.38
C LEU A 583 -0.95 20.20 7.85
N SER A 584 -1.27 20.30 6.55
CA SER A 584 -1.78 21.54 5.94
C SER A 584 -3.10 21.98 6.55
N LEU A 585 -3.98 21.04 6.90
CA LEU A 585 -5.26 21.34 7.55
C LEU A 585 -5.11 21.85 9.00
N GLN A 586 -3.99 21.53 9.65
CA GLN A 586 -3.68 22.04 11.00
C GLN A 586 -3.23 23.52 11.00
N ASP A 587 -2.73 24.07 9.88
CA ASP A 587 -2.29 25.45 9.77
C ASP A 587 -3.32 26.29 8.98
N PRO A 588 -4.06 27.24 9.64
CA PRO A 588 -5.04 28.09 8.95
C PRO A 588 -4.40 29.04 7.92
N GLY A 589 -3.09 29.24 7.99
CA GLY A 589 -2.37 29.98 6.96
C GLY A 589 -2.09 29.18 5.69
N ILE A 590 -2.29 27.85 5.71
CA ILE A 590 -2.18 26.98 4.52
C ILE A 590 -3.58 26.67 3.96
N ILE A 591 -4.51 26.22 4.82
CA ILE A 591 -5.91 25.94 4.42
C ILE A 591 -6.83 26.82 5.24
N GLU A 592 -7.50 27.74 4.54
CA GLU A 592 -8.47 28.65 5.14
C GLU A 592 -9.67 27.89 5.73
N PRO A 593 -10.29 28.40 6.81
CA PRO A 593 -11.39 27.72 7.50
C PRO A 593 -12.61 27.38 6.63
N ASP A 594 -12.89 28.16 5.59
CA ASP A 594 -13.98 27.94 4.65
C ASP A 594 -13.66 26.87 3.57
N ARG A 595 -12.39 26.47 3.44
CA ARG A 595 -11.92 25.51 2.42
C ARG A 595 -11.61 24.11 2.99
N VAL A 596 -11.94 23.82 4.25
CA VAL A 596 -11.57 22.56 4.95
C VAL A 596 -12.30 21.33 4.43
N HIS A 597 -13.46 21.45 3.80
CA HIS A 597 -14.32 20.32 3.45
C HIS A 597 -13.65 19.33 2.48
N GLY A 598 -13.02 19.83 1.42
CA GLY A 598 -12.29 19.00 0.44
C GLY A 598 -11.16 18.19 1.07
N PRO A 599 -10.25 18.81 1.81
CA PRO A 599 -9.20 18.12 2.56
C PRO A 599 -9.72 17.06 3.55
N ILE A 600 -10.79 17.34 4.32
CA ILE A 600 -11.39 16.35 5.24
C ILE A 600 -11.89 15.13 4.48
N LEU A 601 -12.58 15.34 3.35
CA LEU A 601 -13.04 14.25 2.49
C LEU A 601 -11.86 13.42 1.97
N ALA A 602 -10.80 14.08 1.50
CA ALA A 602 -9.59 13.42 1.02
C ALA A 602 -8.90 12.60 2.13
N LEU A 603 -8.84 13.13 3.35
CA LEU A 603 -8.30 12.42 4.52
C LEU A 603 -9.14 11.17 4.85
N GLY A 604 -10.47 11.28 4.84
CA GLY A 604 -11.37 10.14 5.08
C GLY A 604 -11.21 9.03 4.03
N LEU A 605 -11.12 9.40 2.75
CA LEU A 605 -10.86 8.46 1.65
C LEU A 605 -9.46 7.84 1.76
N GLY A 606 -8.42 8.64 2.07
CA GLY A 606 -7.06 8.14 2.25
C GLY A 606 -6.95 7.15 3.41
N ALA A 607 -7.60 7.43 4.54
CA ALA A 607 -7.66 6.50 5.66
C ALA A 607 -8.41 5.19 5.31
N ARG A 608 -9.48 5.28 4.48
CA ARG A 608 -10.15 4.11 3.89
C ARG A 608 -9.16 3.25 3.10
N PHE A 609 -8.33 3.87 2.26
CA PHE A 609 -7.32 3.15 1.49
C PHE A 609 -6.25 2.50 2.37
N ILE A 610 -5.74 3.19 3.39
CA ILE A 610 -4.80 2.58 4.36
C ILE A 610 -5.45 1.38 5.07
N ASN A 611 -6.74 1.45 5.41
CA ASN A 611 -7.47 0.31 5.97
C ASN A 611 -7.56 -0.89 4.99
N GLN A 612 -7.59 -0.65 3.66
CA GLN A 612 -7.49 -1.74 2.67
C GLN A 612 -6.10 -2.39 2.65
N LEU A 613 -5.05 -1.64 2.95
CA LEU A 613 -3.70 -2.18 3.06
C LEU A 613 -3.44 -2.91 4.38
N LEU A 614 -4.28 -2.72 5.39
CA LEU A 614 -4.09 -3.30 6.71
C LEU A 614 -4.40 -4.79 6.71
N LEU A 615 -3.48 -5.62 7.20
CA LEU A 615 -3.78 -7.02 7.48
C LEU A 615 -4.53 -7.15 8.81
N THR A 616 -5.55 -7.98 8.77
CA THR A 616 -6.42 -8.27 9.91
C THR A 616 -6.73 -9.77 9.94
N ARG A 617 -7.30 -10.25 11.03
CA ARG A 617 -7.75 -11.64 11.10
C ARG A 617 -8.73 -12.03 10.00
N THR A 618 -9.47 -11.06 9.47
CA THR A 618 -10.48 -11.32 8.44
C THR A 618 -9.88 -11.47 7.06
N ASN A 619 -8.94 -10.60 6.68
CA ASN A 619 -8.32 -10.61 5.36
C ASN A 619 -6.98 -11.35 5.30
N GLY A 620 -6.43 -11.73 6.46
CA GLY A 620 -5.25 -12.57 6.59
C GLY A 620 -5.56 -14.08 6.75
N TYR A 621 -6.77 -14.52 6.45
CA TYR A 621 -7.23 -15.91 6.65
C TYR A 621 -6.35 -16.96 5.96
N TYR A 622 -5.60 -16.58 4.95
CA TYR A 622 -4.68 -17.44 4.20
C TYR A 622 -3.23 -17.43 4.74
N LEU A 623 -2.96 -16.69 5.83
CA LEU A 623 -1.65 -16.58 6.45
C LEU A 623 -1.50 -17.57 7.61
N ARG A 624 -0.31 -18.18 7.71
CA ARG A 624 -0.01 -19.17 8.77
C ARG A 624 0.14 -18.52 10.14
N ASP A 625 0.76 -17.36 10.21
CA ASP A 625 0.99 -16.63 11.46
C ASP A 625 0.29 -15.27 11.41
N LEU A 626 -0.99 -15.28 11.75
CA LEU A 626 -1.81 -14.08 11.82
C LEU A 626 -1.36 -13.14 12.94
N ALA A 627 -0.79 -13.64 14.03
CA ALA A 627 -0.36 -12.82 15.14
C ALA A 627 0.79 -11.89 14.73
N MET A 628 1.70 -12.38 13.89
CA MET A 628 2.80 -11.58 13.34
C MET A 628 2.35 -10.57 12.28
N ALA A 629 1.19 -10.78 11.66
CA ALA A 629 0.70 -9.97 10.56
C ALA A 629 -0.38 -8.95 10.97
N ASP A 630 -1.16 -9.23 12.03
CA ASP A 630 -2.31 -8.40 12.43
C ASP A 630 -1.89 -6.96 12.73
N GLY A 631 -2.53 -6.02 12.06
CA GLY A 631 -2.23 -4.58 12.17
C GLY A 631 -1.08 -4.10 11.31
N GLY A 632 -0.39 -4.96 10.58
CA GLY A 632 0.65 -4.58 9.63
C GLY A 632 0.07 -3.99 8.35
N VAL A 633 0.71 -2.95 7.83
CA VAL A 633 0.34 -2.33 6.55
C VAL A 633 1.15 -2.96 5.43
N ARG A 634 0.46 -3.51 4.43
CA ARG A 634 1.06 -4.15 3.25
C ARG A 634 1.75 -3.13 2.35
N ASN A 635 2.76 -3.60 1.63
CA ASN A 635 3.46 -2.78 0.64
C ASN A 635 2.51 -2.28 -0.49
N THR A 636 1.66 -3.19 -1.01
CA THR A 636 0.61 -2.87 -1.98
C THR A 636 -0.64 -3.70 -1.69
N LEU A 637 -1.70 -3.52 -2.48
CA LEU A 637 -2.92 -4.33 -2.36
C LEU A 637 -2.71 -5.83 -2.65
N TRP A 638 -1.62 -6.20 -3.32
CA TRP A 638 -1.27 -7.59 -3.63
C TRP A 638 0.05 -8.06 -3.00
N ASP A 639 0.98 -7.15 -2.70
CA ASP A 639 2.24 -7.46 -2.02
C ASP A 639 2.04 -7.38 -0.52
N ASN A 640 1.99 -8.55 0.11
CA ASN A 640 1.71 -8.71 1.54
C ASN A 640 2.93 -8.48 2.44
N THR A 641 4.09 -8.11 1.89
CA THR A 641 5.28 -7.84 2.68
C THR A 641 5.04 -6.67 3.63
N LEU A 642 5.35 -6.87 4.91
CA LEU A 642 5.17 -5.90 5.99
C LEU A 642 6.49 -5.25 6.34
N TYR A 643 6.81 -4.14 5.65
CA TYR A 643 7.95 -3.30 6.00
C TYR A 643 7.60 -2.36 7.15
N LEU A 644 8.57 -2.04 7.99
CA LEU A 644 8.39 -1.06 9.06
C LEU A 644 8.02 0.33 8.51
N ASP A 645 8.63 0.72 7.38
CA ASP A 645 8.34 2.00 6.72
C ASP A 645 6.86 2.16 6.37
N CYS A 646 6.20 1.07 5.87
CA CYS A 646 4.78 1.08 5.51
C CYS A 646 3.90 1.37 6.73
N SER A 647 4.10 0.65 7.82
CA SER A 647 3.32 0.81 9.05
C SER A 647 3.64 2.12 9.77
N SER A 648 4.91 2.52 9.81
CA SER A 648 5.34 3.76 10.49
C SER A 648 4.81 5.01 9.79
N MET A 649 4.93 5.11 8.46
CA MET A 649 4.38 6.25 7.72
C MET A 649 2.86 6.30 7.77
N SER A 650 2.20 5.15 7.74
CA SER A 650 0.74 5.08 7.91
C SER A 650 0.32 5.53 9.31
N LEU A 651 1.06 5.16 10.35
CA LEU A 651 0.80 5.62 11.72
C LEU A 651 0.98 7.15 11.83
N ILE A 652 2.05 7.71 11.24
CA ILE A 652 2.29 9.16 11.21
C ILE A 652 1.10 9.85 10.53
N ALA A 653 0.74 9.44 9.32
CA ALA A 653 -0.32 10.06 8.54
C ALA A 653 -1.67 10.06 9.26
N LEU A 654 -2.06 8.92 9.82
CA LEU A 654 -3.34 8.78 10.52
C LEU A 654 -3.33 9.51 11.87
N THR A 655 -2.20 9.56 12.58
CA THR A 655 -2.06 10.37 13.80
C THR A 655 -2.16 11.86 13.48
N GLN A 656 -1.55 12.33 12.38
CA GLN A 656 -1.69 13.71 11.92
C GLN A 656 -3.14 14.03 11.50
N PHE A 657 -3.82 13.07 10.85
CA PHE A 657 -5.25 13.23 10.55
C PHE A 657 -6.10 13.40 11.83
N GLN A 658 -5.86 12.58 12.85
CA GLN A 658 -6.52 12.74 14.14
C GLN A 658 -6.22 14.10 14.79
N SER A 659 -4.97 14.58 14.69
CA SER A 659 -4.56 15.90 15.21
C SER A 659 -5.24 17.04 14.45
N ALA A 660 -5.41 16.90 13.12
CA ALA A 660 -6.15 17.87 12.31
C ALA A 660 -7.63 17.97 12.74
N LEU A 661 -8.28 16.84 13.01
CA LEU A 661 -9.66 16.84 13.53
C LEU A 661 -9.76 17.49 14.92
N ASP A 662 -8.80 17.22 15.81
CA ASP A 662 -8.77 17.84 17.14
C ASP A 662 -8.59 19.37 17.04
N GLU A 663 -7.73 19.84 16.12
CA GLU A 663 -7.50 21.26 15.87
C GLU A 663 -8.73 21.96 15.28
N LEU A 664 -9.42 21.35 14.31
CA LEU A 664 -10.67 21.88 13.76
C LEU A 664 -11.75 22.02 14.85
N ASN A 665 -11.94 20.96 15.65
CA ASN A 665 -12.89 20.99 16.76
C ASN A 665 -12.55 22.08 17.79
N ARG A 666 -11.26 22.39 18.00
CA ARG A 666 -10.82 23.47 18.88
C ARG A 666 -11.16 24.86 18.31
N ARG A 667 -10.97 25.04 17.01
CA ARG A 667 -11.30 26.31 16.31
C ARG A 667 -12.80 26.57 16.31
N ASP A 668 -13.60 25.57 16.06
CA ASP A 668 -15.07 25.69 16.07
C ASP A 668 -15.57 26.15 17.45
N ARG A 669 -15.06 25.56 18.54
CA ARG A 669 -15.42 25.99 19.90
C ARG A 669 -14.99 27.43 20.20
N ALA A 670 -13.79 27.83 19.76
CA ALA A 670 -13.29 29.19 19.95
C ALA A 670 -14.06 30.25 19.15
N SER A 671 -14.76 29.85 18.08
CA SER A 671 -15.63 30.74 17.28
C SER A 671 -17.01 30.91 17.90
N ASP A 672 -17.45 29.96 18.75
CA ASP A 672 -18.75 29.99 19.45
C ASP A 672 -18.69 30.75 20.79
N GLU A 673 -17.48 30.95 21.34
CA GLU A 673 -17.19 31.77 22.52
C GLU A 673 -16.92 33.24 22.14
#